data_31c6be2b273c63317c8553465c510336
#
_entry.id   31c6be2b273c63317c8553465c510336
#
_cell.length_a   1.000
_cell.length_b   1.000
_cell.length_c   1.000
_cell.angle_alpha   90.00
_cell.angle_beta   90.00
_cell.angle_gamma   90.00
#
_symmetry.space_group_name_H-M   'P 1'
#
loop_
_entity.id
_entity.type
_entity.pdbx_description
1 polymer ?
#
loop_
_entity_poly.entity_id
_entity_poly.type
_entity_poly.pdbx_seq_one_letter_code
_entity_poly.pdbx_strand_id
1 'polypeptide(L)'
;MQNKGLVICVAILLTLASIFYLSFSVATSFYDGQAATIKDPIARQDYKDSVKYLGLYSYQKCLETQIGLGLDLKGGMNVVLEISVPDVIDFLADHKQDAAYQKALEIAKQEEMHSPKDFISLFVDAFHKVAPGHKLAEIFATQQLKGKVSTQSTDEEVEKALREEVASAIDNSYNVVTNRIDQYGVVQPNIQKLEGQEGRLMVEMPGIREPERMRKLLQGSANLEFWETYNNQEITPYLTQLDQRLANGETKVDTAATDSTKKVQAKAAATPKFALNKNNAAKGEDAQMAALKKMHPLLSMLQTIPGDALSLVGYAYVRDTAAINKMIYGSLAKQILPSDLKLLWSAKPEDGLNKKNVYGLYALKVTTSDGRAPLEGDVVTTAKDDFDEHGRPRVSMTMNSEGAREWAALTKANVGKAIAIVLDGVVYSAPRVDGEISGGQSSISGNFTIEDTKDLANTLKSGRMPAPAKIVQEEVVGPTLGAQSIEQGLISFAIAFVLLMLYMIVMYNFIPGMMANLALIANLFFTLGVLASFQSALTMPGIAGIVLTLGTAVDANVLIYERIKEELKLGKGMKQALSEGYGNAFSAIFDSNLTSLITGVILLVTGTGPIRGFATTWIIGIVISFFTAVFLTRLVFENRVSKDKWMNQTFTTSFSKNFMQDKNYHFLSMYKTTFTVWGVAVLVCIVSFAVRGLSRSIDFTGGRNYVVTLNKPTHVEDVRKVMQGAFVNTVGENAGKPATTTVIALGTDGKTVRVSTNYNIDSNNPAEDDKAETILYNALKKGGFVSQASVQNFKNPDIREGGSIIQSAKVGPSIAKSITYNAIMSVLLAIFFIFLYILLRFRNIGFSVGSIVGLVLDTTIVIGCFSLCYGWIGFSLEIDQTFIGAILTVIGYDINDTVVVYDRIRENLGKHKHNLAKADIQKIFNDSINQTLSRTINTSVSTLIVLVSIFILGGDSIRSFSFAMIIGIIIGTLSSIFIASPVAYLVLGKKIEKRSKELAEVPVEA
;
A
#
# COMPACT_ATOMS: atom_id res chain seq x y z
N MET A 1 -27.50 14.74 34.58
CA MET A 1 -26.66 15.38 33.49
C MET A 1 -26.79 16.89 33.56
N GLN A 2 -25.71 17.61 33.76
CA GLN A 2 -25.70 19.08 33.80
C GLN A 2 -25.90 19.74 32.42
N ASN A 3 -25.60 19.04 31.31
CA ASN A 3 -25.64 19.59 29.93
C ASN A 3 -26.53 18.77 28.97
N LYS A 4 -27.78 18.44 29.35
CA LYS A 4 -28.65 17.67 28.44
C LYS A 4 -28.85 18.34 27.08
N GLY A 5 -28.97 19.67 27.05
CA GLY A 5 -29.12 20.42 25.80
C GLY A 5 -27.95 20.27 24.82
N LEU A 6 -26.71 20.26 25.31
CA LEU A 6 -25.53 20.06 24.49
C LEU A 6 -25.52 18.68 23.84
N VAL A 7 -25.84 17.63 24.61
CA VAL A 7 -25.90 16.24 24.09
C VAL A 7 -26.96 16.09 23.01
N ILE A 8 -28.13 16.68 23.20
CA ILE A 8 -29.20 16.69 22.20
C ILE A 8 -28.76 17.43 20.94
N CYS A 9 -28.13 18.62 21.10
CA CYS A 9 -27.63 19.39 19.96
C CYS A 9 -26.58 18.60 19.15
N VAL A 10 -25.61 17.99 19.81
CA VAL A 10 -24.59 17.15 19.15
C VAL A 10 -25.22 15.94 18.46
N ALA A 11 -26.18 15.26 19.12
CA ALA A 11 -26.85 14.12 18.49
C ALA A 11 -27.65 14.53 17.24
N ILE A 12 -28.35 15.67 17.29
CA ILE A 12 -29.10 16.20 16.13
C ILE A 12 -28.13 16.57 15.01
N LEU A 13 -27.04 17.29 15.31
CA LEU A 13 -26.05 17.66 14.30
C LEU A 13 -25.40 16.44 13.64
N LEU A 14 -24.98 15.44 14.43
CA LEU A 14 -24.45 14.19 13.91
C LEU A 14 -25.49 13.45 13.04
N THR A 15 -26.74 13.43 13.46
CA THR A 15 -27.82 12.78 12.70
C THR A 15 -28.03 13.48 11.36
N LEU A 16 -28.14 14.82 11.37
CA LEU A 16 -28.33 15.60 10.15
C LEU A 16 -27.13 15.48 9.19
N ALA A 17 -25.91 15.57 9.73
CA ALA A 17 -24.70 15.38 8.93
C ALA A 17 -24.64 13.95 8.35
N SER A 18 -24.93 12.92 9.15
CA SER A 18 -24.93 11.53 8.67
C SER A 18 -25.98 11.30 7.58
N ILE A 19 -27.20 11.81 7.75
CA ILE A 19 -28.25 11.72 6.73
C ILE A 19 -27.78 12.43 5.44
N PHE A 20 -27.23 13.62 5.56
CA PHE A 20 -26.78 14.41 4.42
C PHE A 20 -25.70 13.68 3.63
N TYR A 21 -24.60 13.26 4.27
CA TYR A 21 -23.51 12.60 3.56
C TYR A 21 -23.85 11.20 3.05
N LEU A 22 -24.60 10.40 3.80
CA LEU A 22 -25.05 9.08 3.36
C LEU A 22 -26.05 9.16 2.19
N SER A 23 -26.80 10.26 2.09
CA SER A 23 -27.77 10.44 1.01
C SER A 23 -27.12 10.49 -0.38
N PHE A 24 -25.85 10.95 -0.49
CA PHE A 24 -25.12 10.92 -1.74
C PHE A 24 -24.87 9.50 -2.25
N SER A 25 -24.54 8.56 -1.34
CA SER A 25 -24.35 7.14 -1.72
C SER A 25 -25.65 6.50 -2.21
N VAL A 26 -26.78 6.85 -1.59
CA VAL A 26 -28.10 6.38 -2.02
C VAL A 26 -28.47 6.98 -3.38
N ALA A 27 -28.24 8.29 -3.55
CA ALA A 27 -28.51 8.99 -4.81
C ALA A 27 -27.67 8.41 -5.98
N THR A 28 -26.37 8.17 -5.76
CA THR A 28 -25.50 7.57 -6.76
C THR A 28 -25.98 6.18 -7.16
N SER A 29 -26.29 5.32 -6.20
CA SER A 29 -26.82 3.97 -6.46
C SER A 29 -28.12 4.00 -7.25
N PHE A 30 -29.02 4.95 -6.92
CA PHE A 30 -30.29 5.12 -7.63
C PHE A 30 -30.07 5.56 -9.10
N TYR A 31 -29.22 6.56 -9.32
CA TYR A 31 -28.91 7.04 -10.67
C TYR A 31 -28.15 6.02 -11.51
N ASP A 32 -27.24 5.26 -10.91
CA ASP A 32 -26.57 4.15 -11.60
C ASP A 32 -27.54 3.03 -12.00
N GLY A 33 -28.49 2.69 -11.13
CA GLY A 33 -29.55 1.75 -11.43
C GLY A 33 -30.41 2.20 -12.62
N GLN A 34 -30.77 3.48 -12.67
CA GLN A 34 -31.51 4.03 -13.80
C GLN A 34 -30.65 4.08 -15.09
N ALA A 35 -29.40 4.52 -14.99
CA ALA A 35 -28.48 4.56 -16.12
C ALA A 35 -28.24 3.16 -16.71
N ALA A 36 -28.21 2.11 -15.89
CA ALA A 36 -28.04 0.74 -16.35
C ALA A 36 -29.19 0.23 -17.24
N THR A 37 -30.38 0.82 -17.12
CA THR A 37 -31.53 0.47 -18.00
C THR A 37 -31.38 1.05 -19.41
N ILE A 38 -30.52 2.04 -19.61
CA ILE A 38 -30.28 2.69 -20.91
C ILE A 38 -29.24 1.87 -21.68
N LYS A 39 -29.66 1.28 -22.80
CA LYS A 39 -28.81 0.40 -23.64
C LYS A 39 -27.76 1.16 -24.43
N ASP A 40 -28.06 2.38 -24.88
CA ASP A 40 -27.15 3.21 -25.67
C ASP A 40 -26.11 3.82 -24.75
N PRO A 41 -24.78 3.62 -24.99
CA PRO A 41 -23.72 4.18 -24.19
C PRO A 41 -23.69 5.72 -24.17
N ILE A 42 -24.01 6.38 -25.30
CA ILE A 42 -24.01 7.84 -25.40
C ILE A 42 -25.17 8.42 -24.59
N ALA A 43 -26.38 7.91 -24.81
CA ALA A 43 -27.57 8.33 -24.05
C ALA A 43 -27.43 8.07 -22.54
N ARG A 44 -26.69 7.02 -22.16
CA ARG A 44 -26.36 6.72 -20.76
C ARG A 44 -25.46 7.78 -20.15
N GLN A 45 -24.45 8.24 -20.90
CA GLN A 45 -23.55 9.28 -20.44
C GLN A 45 -24.28 10.63 -20.36
N ASP A 46 -25.05 10.99 -21.38
CA ASP A 46 -25.86 12.22 -21.40
C ASP A 46 -26.84 12.27 -20.22
N TYR A 47 -27.45 11.10 -19.87
CA TYR A 47 -28.30 11.01 -18.68
C TYR A 47 -27.50 11.33 -17.41
N LYS A 48 -26.31 10.71 -17.22
CA LYS A 48 -25.47 10.96 -16.04
C LYS A 48 -25.02 12.41 -15.94
N ASP A 49 -24.72 13.05 -17.05
CA ASP A 49 -24.29 14.45 -17.10
C ASP A 49 -25.44 15.43 -16.86
N SER A 50 -26.68 15.04 -17.18
CA SER A 50 -27.89 15.87 -17.00
C SER A 50 -28.45 15.85 -15.58
N VAL A 51 -28.15 14.81 -14.80
CA VAL A 51 -28.77 14.58 -13.46
C VAL A 51 -28.22 15.56 -12.44
N LYS A 52 -29.13 16.17 -11.63
CA LYS A 52 -28.78 17.03 -10.49
C LYS A 52 -29.47 16.55 -9.21
N TYR A 53 -28.68 16.09 -8.25
CA TYR A 53 -29.16 15.74 -6.91
C TYR A 53 -29.47 17.00 -6.11
N LEU A 54 -30.62 17.02 -5.43
CA LEU A 54 -31.17 18.19 -4.73
C LEU A 54 -31.22 19.48 -5.59
N GLY A 55 -31.19 19.36 -6.91
CA GLY A 55 -31.15 20.50 -7.84
C GLY A 55 -29.83 21.27 -7.90
N LEU A 56 -28.83 20.90 -7.06
CA LEU A 56 -27.57 21.63 -6.91
C LEU A 56 -26.34 20.79 -7.27
N TYR A 57 -26.34 19.49 -6.94
CA TYR A 57 -25.16 18.62 -7.04
C TYR A 57 -25.22 17.78 -8.31
N SER A 58 -24.20 17.89 -9.17
CA SER A 58 -24.06 17.02 -10.36
C SER A 58 -23.82 15.56 -9.96
N TYR A 59 -24.08 14.63 -10.88
CA TYR A 59 -23.77 13.22 -10.69
C TYR A 59 -22.29 12.99 -10.32
N GLN A 60 -21.37 13.70 -10.98
CA GLN A 60 -19.94 13.68 -10.65
C GLN A 60 -19.69 14.04 -9.17
N LYS A 61 -20.34 15.12 -8.68
CA LYS A 61 -20.21 15.53 -7.28
C LYS A 61 -20.79 14.51 -6.31
N CYS A 62 -21.84 13.80 -6.70
CA CYS A 62 -22.38 12.68 -5.92
C CYS A 62 -21.39 11.54 -5.83
N LEU A 63 -20.72 11.18 -6.95
CA LEU A 63 -19.67 10.18 -7.00
C LEU A 63 -18.47 10.53 -6.11
N GLU A 64 -18.08 11.80 -6.06
CA GLU A 64 -16.96 12.26 -5.21
C GLU A 64 -17.30 12.26 -3.72
N THR A 65 -18.57 12.46 -3.37
CA THR A 65 -19.01 12.63 -1.97
C THR A 65 -19.55 11.34 -1.35
N GLN A 66 -19.91 10.33 -2.16
CA GLN A 66 -20.37 9.02 -1.65
C GLN A 66 -19.30 8.33 -0.81
N ILE A 67 -19.68 7.30 -0.06
CA ILE A 67 -18.70 6.44 0.63
C ILE A 67 -17.77 5.82 -0.41
N GLY A 68 -16.48 6.12 -0.31
CA GLY A 68 -15.46 5.50 -1.14
C GLY A 68 -15.34 4.01 -0.81
N LEU A 69 -15.26 3.16 -1.83
CA LEU A 69 -14.92 1.74 -1.66
C LEU A 69 -13.44 1.57 -2.02
N GLY A 70 -12.67 0.99 -1.09
CA GLY A 70 -11.25 0.71 -1.29
C GLY A 70 -10.99 -0.35 -2.34
N LEU A 71 -9.72 -0.58 -2.61
CA LEU A 71 -9.22 -1.52 -3.62
C LEU A 71 -9.78 -2.93 -3.42
N ASP A 72 -9.77 -3.42 -2.18
CA ASP A 72 -10.24 -4.77 -1.84
C ASP A 72 -11.72 -5.02 -2.15
N LEU A 73 -12.50 -3.94 -2.23
CA LEU A 73 -13.95 -4.00 -2.44
C LEU A 73 -14.33 -3.72 -3.89
N LYS A 74 -13.73 -2.72 -4.52
CA LYS A 74 -14.09 -2.30 -5.88
C LYS A 74 -13.19 -2.94 -6.95
N GLY A 75 -12.09 -3.56 -6.54
CA GLY A 75 -10.98 -3.89 -7.41
C GLY A 75 -10.21 -2.64 -7.83
N GLY A 76 -9.17 -2.81 -8.62
CA GLY A 76 -8.36 -1.70 -9.11
C GLY A 76 -6.87 -1.89 -8.85
N MET A 77 -6.15 -0.79 -8.67
CA MET A 77 -4.70 -0.78 -8.54
C MET A 77 -4.26 0.13 -7.39
N ASN A 78 -3.31 -0.33 -6.59
CA ASN A 78 -2.59 0.46 -5.60
C ASN A 78 -1.10 0.39 -5.90
N VAL A 79 -0.42 1.53 -5.92
CA VAL A 79 1.02 1.61 -6.16
C VAL A 79 1.69 2.52 -5.14
N VAL A 80 2.92 2.16 -4.76
CA VAL A 80 3.84 3.09 -4.11
C VAL A 80 4.88 3.49 -5.14
N LEU A 81 4.86 4.77 -5.47
CA LEU A 81 5.83 5.42 -6.34
C LEU A 81 6.98 5.95 -5.49
N GLU A 82 8.20 5.68 -5.88
CA GLU A 82 9.41 6.26 -5.31
C GLU A 82 9.99 7.24 -6.33
N ILE A 83 10.06 8.50 -5.95
CA ILE A 83 10.74 9.54 -6.73
C ILE A 83 12.23 9.35 -6.52
N SER A 84 12.98 9.24 -7.60
CA SER A 84 14.41 8.99 -7.54
C SER A 84 15.18 10.20 -6.99
N VAL A 85 15.41 10.23 -5.68
CA VAL A 85 16.24 11.26 -5.03
C VAL A 85 17.65 11.30 -5.60
N PRO A 86 18.30 10.15 -5.92
CA PRO A 86 19.58 10.15 -6.62
C PRO A 86 19.58 10.93 -7.94
N ASP A 87 18.50 10.81 -8.72
CA ASP A 87 18.40 11.49 -10.02
C ASP A 87 18.09 12.98 -9.83
N VAL A 88 17.37 13.37 -8.77
CA VAL A 88 17.21 14.78 -8.38
C VAL A 88 18.55 15.40 -8.01
N ILE A 89 19.37 14.71 -7.20
CA ILE A 89 20.70 15.18 -6.81
C ILE A 89 21.61 15.30 -8.02
N ASP A 90 21.56 14.34 -8.94
CA ASP A 90 22.35 14.40 -10.18
C ASP A 90 21.93 15.56 -11.08
N PHE A 91 20.63 15.84 -11.16
CA PHE A 91 20.11 17.02 -11.85
C PHE A 91 20.59 18.33 -11.19
N LEU A 92 20.55 18.42 -9.87
CA LEU A 92 21.02 19.59 -9.12
C LEU A 92 22.54 19.79 -9.24
N ALA A 93 23.30 18.72 -9.43
CA ALA A 93 24.73 18.73 -9.72
C ALA A 93 25.04 19.05 -11.20
N ASP A 94 24.02 19.34 -12.04
CA ASP A 94 24.16 19.55 -13.48
C ASP A 94 24.87 18.40 -14.21
N HIS A 95 24.57 17.17 -13.80
CA HIS A 95 25.12 15.92 -14.35
C HIS A 95 26.66 15.88 -14.40
N LYS A 96 27.33 16.45 -13.40
CA LYS A 96 28.78 16.53 -13.34
C LYS A 96 29.45 15.14 -13.46
N GLN A 97 30.44 15.04 -14.32
CA GLN A 97 31.24 13.83 -14.56
C GLN A 97 32.48 13.75 -13.65
N ASP A 98 32.45 14.39 -12.49
CA ASP A 98 33.48 14.30 -11.48
C ASP A 98 33.59 12.88 -10.92
N ALA A 99 34.79 12.30 -10.92
CA ALA A 99 34.96 10.90 -10.51
C ALA A 99 34.67 10.62 -9.04
N ALA A 100 34.93 11.60 -8.16
CA ALA A 100 34.65 11.48 -6.72
C ALA A 100 33.14 11.58 -6.47
N TYR A 101 32.48 12.52 -7.15
CA TYR A 101 31.02 12.68 -7.10
C TYR A 101 30.30 11.42 -7.57
N GLN A 102 30.63 10.90 -8.77
CA GLN A 102 29.99 9.71 -9.32
C GLN A 102 30.20 8.48 -8.44
N LYS A 103 31.41 8.31 -7.88
CA LYS A 103 31.70 7.22 -6.96
C LYS A 103 30.93 7.35 -5.63
N ALA A 104 30.81 8.56 -5.11
CA ALA A 104 30.02 8.81 -3.91
C ALA A 104 28.52 8.53 -4.13
N LEU A 105 27.99 8.95 -5.29
CA LEU A 105 26.61 8.69 -5.69
C LEU A 105 26.33 7.17 -5.83
N GLU A 106 27.27 6.42 -6.40
CA GLU A 106 27.15 4.96 -6.54
C GLU A 106 27.18 4.24 -5.19
N ILE A 107 28.07 4.64 -4.27
CA ILE A 107 28.14 4.11 -2.91
C ILE A 107 26.84 4.40 -2.16
N ALA A 108 26.34 5.63 -2.24
CA ALA A 108 25.08 6.00 -1.59
C ALA A 108 23.89 5.19 -2.13
N LYS A 109 23.82 4.96 -3.44
CA LYS A 109 22.79 4.08 -4.06
C LYS A 109 22.87 2.63 -3.57
N GLN A 110 24.06 2.12 -3.30
CA GLN A 110 24.23 0.77 -2.75
C GLN A 110 23.86 0.72 -1.26
N GLU A 111 24.26 1.74 -0.47
CA GLU A 111 23.97 1.81 0.94
C GLU A 111 22.47 2.07 1.22
N GLU A 112 21.75 2.78 0.36
CA GLU A 112 20.31 3.05 0.48
C GLU A 112 19.48 1.77 0.62
N MET A 113 19.83 0.70 -0.07
CA MET A 113 19.13 -0.58 0.04
C MET A 113 19.30 -1.25 1.42
N HIS A 114 20.28 -0.83 2.21
CA HIS A 114 20.69 -1.50 3.44
C HIS A 114 20.63 -0.61 4.69
N SER A 115 20.47 0.72 4.53
CA SER A 115 20.49 1.70 5.60
C SER A 115 19.10 2.28 5.87
N PRO A 116 18.76 2.61 7.12
CA PRO A 116 17.54 3.37 7.45
C PRO A 116 17.72 4.89 7.31
N LYS A 117 18.93 5.38 6.99
CA LYS A 117 19.21 6.80 6.77
C LYS A 117 18.60 7.28 5.45
N ASP A 118 18.24 8.55 5.38
CA ASP A 118 17.83 9.20 4.12
C ASP A 118 19.00 9.28 3.11
N PHE A 119 18.65 9.32 1.83
CA PHE A 119 19.65 9.27 0.75
C PHE A 119 20.63 10.44 0.80
N ILE A 120 20.19 11.65 1.16
CA ILE A 120 21.05 12.84 1.21
C ILE A 120 22.12 12.65 2.27
N SER A 121 21.78 12.17 3.46
CA SER A 121 22.75 11.85 4.50
C SER A 121 23.74 10.77 4.06
N LEU A 122 23.27 9.71 3.40
CA LEU A 122 24.14 8.66 2.85
C LEU A 122 25.09 9.19 1.79
N PHE A 123 24.60 10.07 0.92
CA PHE A 123 25.41 10.70 -0.11
C PHE A 123 26.51 11.60 0.48
N VAL A 124 26.16 12.45 1.45
CA VAL A 124 27.09 13.33 2.16
C VAL A 124 28.16 12.50 2.87
N ASP A 125 27.75 11.46 3.61
CA ASP A 125 28.66 10.53 4.30
C ASP A 125 29.61 9.84 3.28
N ALA A 126 29.09 9.40 2.13
CA ALA A 126 29.85 8.75 1.08
C ALA A 126 30.82 9.72 0.40
N PHE A 127 30.40 10.96 0.14
CA PHE A 127 31.23 11.98 -0.47
C PHE A 127 32.45 12.33 0.40
N HIS A 128 32.24 12.53 1.70
CA HIS A 128 33.34 12.77 2.64
C HIS A 128 34.29 11.57 2.79
N LYS A 129 33.83 10.33 2.62
CA LYS A 129 34.69 9.13 2.59
C LYS A 129 35.54 9.06 1.31
N VAL A 130 34.98 9.43 0.15
CA VAL A 130 35.64 9.32 -1.15
C VAL A 130 36.57 10.50 -1.42
N ALA A 131 36.19 11.70 -1.00
CA ALA A 131 36.92 12.94 -1.25
C ALA A 131 37.15 13.73 0.07
N PRO A 132 37.96 13.21 0.99
CA PRO A 132 38.22 13.91 2.26
C PRO A 132 38.90 15.26 2.01
N GLY A 133 38.26 16.34 2.52
CA GLY A 133 38.76 17.70 2.40
C GLY A 133 38.20 18.51 1.21
N HIS A 134 37.42 17.92 0.32
CA HIS A 134 36.66 18.63 -0.71
C HIS A 134 35.29 19.08 -0.15
N LYS A 135 34.84 20.25 -0.60
CA LYS A 135 33.54 20.80 -0.19
C LYS A 135 32.42 20.38 -1.15
N LEU A 136 31.23 20.10 -0.62
CA LEU A 136 30.06 19.86 -1.44
C LEU A 136 29.73 21.03 -2.36
N ALA A 137 30.04 22.26 -1.95
CA ALA A 137 29.88 23.47 -2.77
C ALA A 137 30.62 23.43 -4.11
N GLU A 138 31.72 22.68 -4.23
CA GLU A 138 32.46 22.51 -5.49
C GLU A 138 31.62 21.76 -6.56
N ILE A 139 30.73 20.88 -6.09
CA ILE A 139 29.83 20.11 -6.93
C ILE A 139 28.52 20.88 -7.18
N PHE A 140 27.94 21.45 -6.13
CA PHE A 140 26.56 21.99 -6.15
C PHE A 140 26.47 23.51 -6.34
N ALA A 141 27.56 24.26 -6.54
CA ALA A 141 27.48 25.64 -6.99
C ALA A 141 27.11 25.73 -8.49
N THR A 142 25.90 25.26 -8.82
CA THR A 142 25.36 25.15 -10.17
C THR A 142 24.35 26.25 -10.48
N GLN A 143 23.95 26.38 -11.77
CA GLN A 143 22.87 27.28 -12.16
C GLN A 143 21.54 26.92 -11.50
N GLN A 144 21.31 25.65 -11.25
CA GLN A 144 20.08 25.09 -10.62
C GLN A 144 19.92 25.57 -9.17
N LEU A 145 21.04 25.73 -8.44
CA LEU A 145 21.05 26.18 -7.05
C LEU A 145 21.50 27.64 -6.89
N LYS A 146 21.42 28.42 -7.96
CA LYS A 146 21.82 29.83 -7.95
C LYS A 146 21.00 30.63 -6.93
N GLY A 147 21.70 31.34 -6.05
CA GLY A 147 21.10 32.12 -4.97
C GLY A 147 20.90 31.33 -3.65
N LYS A 148 21.02 30.00 -3.66
CA LYS A 148 20.98 29.15 -2.46
C LYS A 148 22.36 28.60 -2.09
N VAL A 149 23.16 28.23 -3.10
CA VAL A 149 24.51 27.69 -2.92
C VAL A 149 25.51 28.52 -3.70
N SER A 150 26.62 28.88 -3.05
CA SER A 150 27.80 29.54 -3.62
C SER A 150 29.04 28.69 -3.39
N THR A 151 30.13 28.96 -4.13
CA THR A 151 31.42 28.27 -3.95
C THR A 151 32.03 28.42 -2.53
N GLN A 152 31.52 29.33 -1.72
CA GLN A 152 31.95 29.57 -0.34
C GLN A 152 31.01 28.93 0.70
N SER A 153 29.89 28.37 0.29
CA SER A 153 28.90 27.75 1.19
C SER A 153 29.51 26.58 1.95
N THR A 154 29.07 26.41 3.17
CA THR A 154 29.45 25.26 4.01
C THR A 154 28.70 24.01 3.58
N ASP A 155 29.22 22.83 3.92
CA ASP A 155 28.57 21.55 3.57
C ASP A 155 27.17 21.43 4.22
N GLU A 156 26.97 21.98 5.43
CA GLU A 156 25.67 22.03 6.08
C GLU A 156 24.65 22.92 5.33
N GLU A 157 25.11 24.06 4.78
CA GLU A 157 24.27 24.94 3.96
C GLU A 157 23.90 24.26 2.63
N VAL A 158 24.84 23.54 2.02
CA VAL A 158 24.59 22.77 0.79
C VAL A 158 23.62 21.62 1.07
N GLU A 159 23.81 20.85 2.16
CA GLU A 159 22.91 19.78 2.55
C GLU A 159 21.48 20.30 2.79
N LYS A 160 21.35 21.44 3.48
CA LYS A 160 20.04 22.08 3.70
C LYS A 160 19.40 22.48 2.39
N ALA A 161 20.14 23.09 1.46
CA ALA A 161 19.63 23.48 0.16
C ALA A 161 19.18 22.25 -0.67
N LEU A 162 19.97 21.16 -0.63
CA LEU A 162 19.60 19.91 -1.29
C LEU A 162 18.30 19.32 -0.72
N ARG A 163 18.12 19.33 0.60
CA ARG A 163 16.88 18.87 1.26
C ARG A 163 15.67 19.69 0.84
N GLU A 164 15.80 21.02 0.78
CA GLU A 164 14.73 21.91 0.34
C GLU A 164 14.34 21.65 -1.12
N GLU A 165 15.32 21.48 -2.01
CA GLU A 165 15.06 21.21 -3.43
C GLU A 165 14.47 19.82 -3.67
N VAL A 166 14.97 18.79 -2.98
CA VAL A 166 14.42 17.43 -3.05
C VAL A 166 12.96 17.44 -2.55
N ALA A 167 12.67 18.12 -1.43
CA ALA A 167 11.30 18.26 -0.94
C ALA A 167 10.40 18.96 -1.98
N SER A 168 10.89 20.04 -2.62
CA SER A 168 10.18 20.73 -3.70
C SER A 168 9.94 19.82 -4.91
N ALA A 169 10.92 19.02 -5.30
CA ALA A 169 10.80 18.06 -6.41
C ALA A 169 9.76 16.97 -6.11
N ILE A 170 9.71 16.48 -4.86
CA ILE A 170 8.70 15.52 -4.41
C ILE A 170 7.30 16.15 -4.44
N ASP A 171 7.16 17.40 -3.99
CA ASP A 171 5.89 18.14 -4.00
C ASP A 171 5.40 18.38 -5.43
N ASN A 172 6.29 18.74 -6.33
CA ASN A 172 5.97 18.90 -7.75
C ASN A 172 5.55 17.56 -8.37
N SER A 173 6.26 16.47 -8.06
CA SER A 173 5.91 15.14 -8.55
C SER A 173 4.55 14.68 -8.03
N TYR A 174 4.22 14.96 -6.75
CA TYR A 174 2.90 14.71 -6.19
C TYR A 174 1.80 15.44 -6.98
N ASN A 175 2.00 16.72 -7.28
CA ASN A 175 1.03 17.51 -8.06
C ASN A 175 0.87 16.95 -9.48
N VAL A 176 1.98 16.58 -10.14
CA VAL A 176 1.95 16.01 -11.49
C VAL A 176 1.19 14.66 -11.49
N VAL A 177 1.47 13.78 -10.53
CA VAL A 177 0.77 12.49 -10.39
C VAL A 177 -0.72 12.71 -10.14
N THR A 178 -1.08 13.65 -9.25
CA THR A 178 -2.47 13.98 -8.96
C THR A 178 -3.19 14.48 -10.23
N ASN A 179 -2.59 15.44 -10.94
CA ASN A 179 -3.16 15.96 -12.18
C ASN A 179 -3.35 14.88 -13.25
N ARG A 180 -2.41 13.94 -13.38
CA ARG A 180 -2.52 12.82 -14.33
C ARG A 180 -3.70 11.90 -14.00
N ILE A 181 -3.85 11.56 -12.73
CA ILE A 181 -4.92 10.67 -12.26
C ILE A 181 -6.29 11.33 -12.42
N ASP A 182 -6.39 12.63 -12.10
CA ASP A 182 -7.62 13.41 -12.26
C ASP A 182 -8.02 13.50 -13.74
N GLN A 183 -7.07 13.74 -14.64
CA GLN A 183 -7.33 13.80 -16.09
C GLN A 183 -7.70 12.43 -16.68
N TYR A 184 -7.22 11.34 -16.08
CA TYR A 184 -7.61 9.99 -16.45
C TYR A 184 -9.04 9.66 -16.02
N GLY A 185 -9.62 10.45 -15.10
CA GLY A 185 -10.99 10.32 -14.63
C GLY A 185 -11.19 9.18 -13.62
N VAL A 186 -10.18 8.88 -12.83
CA VAL A 186 -10.30 7.93 -11.71
C VAL A 186 -11.24 8.51 -10.66
N VAL A 187 -12.24 7.76 -10.26
CA VAL A 187 -13.21 8.18 -9.25
C VAL A 187 -12.64 7.91 -7.85
N GLN A 188 -12.53 8.97 -7.06
CA GLN A 188 -12.03 8.91 -5.68
C GLN A 188 -10.62 8.27 -5.55
N PRO A 189 -9.61 8.76 -6.28
CA PRO A 189 -8.26 8.31 -6.05
C PRO A 189 -7.80 8.76 -4.66
N ASN A 190 -6.97 7.94 -4.01
CA ASN A 190 -6.36 8.31 -2.75
C ASN A 190 -4.84 8.44 -2.96
N ILE A 191 -4.34 9.67 -2.94
CA ILE A 191 -2.93 9.97 -3.18
C ILE A 191 -2.35 10.57 -1.90
N GLN A 192 -1.32 9.92 -1.35
CA GLN A 192 -0.72 10.30 -0.08
C GLN A 192 0.80 10.25 -0.14
N LYS A 193 1.47 11.22 0.47
CA LYS A 193 2.90 11.12 0.80
C LYS A 193 3.04 10.19 1.99
N LEU A 194 3.99 9.26 1.92
CA LEU A 194 4.25 8.36 3.04
C LEU A 194 5.15 9.06 4.05
N GLU A 195 4.62 9.33 5.25
CA GLU A 195 5.36 9.97 6.34
C GLU A 195 6.54 9.10 6.80
N GLY A 196 7.70 9.73 7.02
CA GLY A 196 8.93 9.02 7.39
C GLY A 196 9.61 8.25 6.26
N GLN A 197 9.12 8.36 5.02
CA GLN A 197 9.70 7.74 3.82
C GLN A 197 9.81 8.81 2.72
N GLU A 198 10.90 9.58 2.75
CA GLU A 198 11.12 10.65 1.78
C GLU A 198 11.06 10.15 0.33
N GLY A 199 10.36 10.88 -0.53
CA GLY A 199 10.23 10.55 -1.94
C GLY A 199 9.19 9.52 -2.30
N ARG A 200 8.41 8.97 -1.34
CA ARG A 200 7.42 7.95 -1.62
C ARG A 200 5.99 8.46 -1.59
N LEU A 201 5.26 8.13 -2.66
CA LEU A 201 3.86 8.48 -2.85
C LEU A 201 3.03 7.20 -2.97
N MET A 202 2.02 7.05 -2.13
CA MET A 202 1.03 5.99 -2.27
C MET A 202 -0.12 6.49 -3.13
N VAL A 203 -0.53 5.71 -4.12
CA VAL A 203 -1.57 6.03 -5.09
C VAL A 203 -2.52 4.86 -5.19
N GLU A 204 -3.71 5.02 -4.63
CA GLU A 204 -4.80 4.03 -4.74
C GLU A 204 -5.80 4.48 -5.79
N MET A 205 -6.11 3.61 -6.72
CA MET A 205 -7.00 3.86 -7.86
C MET A 205 -8.10 2.79 -7.93
N PRO A 206 -9.16 2.93 -7.15
CA PRO A 206 -10.25 1.97 -7.14
C PRO A 206 -10.98 1.92 -8.48
N GLY A 207 -11.30 0.73 -8.96
CA GLY A 207 -12.10 0.49 -10.16
C GLY A 207 -11.35 0.60 -11.49
N ILE A 208 -10.04 0.73 -11.47
CA ILE A 208 -9.20 0.68 -12.68
C ILE A 208 -9.21 -0.74 -13.26
N ARG A 209 -9.39 -0.84 -14.58
CA ARG A 209 -9.42 -2.11 -15.33
C ARG A 209 -8.16 -2.35 -16.17
N GLU A 210 -7.36 -1.31 -16.43
CA GLU A 210 -6.18 -1.35 -17.28
C GLU A 210 -4.90 -1.01 -16.51
N PRO A 211 -4.38 -1.91 -15.65
CA PRO A 211 -3.21 -1.62 -14.82
C PRO A 211 -1.95 -1.33 -15.62
N GLU A 212 -1.75 -1.99 -16.78
CA GLU A 212 -0.61 -1.76 -17.66
C GLU A 212 -0.53 -0.32 -18.18
N ARG A 213 -1.68 0.25 -18.53
CA ARG A 213 -1.79 1.63 -19.01
C ARG A 213 -1.49 2.61 -17.87
N MET A 214 -1.99 2.32 -16.65
CA MET A 214 -1.71 3.13 -15.47
C MET A 214 -0.25 3.09 -15.06
N ARG A 215 0.42 1.93 -15.14
CA ARG A 215 1.87 1.83 -14.88
C ARG A 215 2.65 2.79 -15.78
N LYS A 216 2.38 2.77 -17.09
CA LYS A 216 3.04 3.66 -18.05
C LYS A 216 2.78 5.13 -17.74
N LEU A 217 1.53 5.48 -17.42
CA LEU A 217 1.14 6.85 -17.09
C LEU A 217 1.85 7.36 -15.82
N LEU A 218 1.95 6.51 -14.80
CA LEU A 218 2.52 6.89 -13.50
C LEU A 218 4.06 6.95 -13.52
N GLN A 219 4.71 6.09 -14.31
CA GLN A 219 6.17 6.03 -14.39
C GLN A 219 6.75 7.01 -15.43
N GLY A 220 5.96 7.41 -16.41
CA GLY A 220 6.41 8.35 -17.44
C GLY A 220 6.81 9.69 -16.84
N SER A 221 8.00 10.18 -17.14
CA SER A 221 8.47 11.50 -16.68
C SER A 221 7.82 12.65 -17.44
N ALA A 222 7.22 12.37 -18.59
CA ALA A 222 6.72 13.34 -19.57
C ALA A 222 7.83 14.28 -20.08
N ASN A 223 9.05 13.76 -20.16
CA ASN A 223 10.17 14.50 -20.69
C ASN A 223 10.08 14.55 -22.22
N LEU A 224 9.43 15.62 -22.72
CA LEU A 224 9.31 15.87 -24.16
C LEU A 224 10.58 16.57 -24.65
N GLU A 225 11.17 16.08 -25.73
CA GLU A 225 12.41 16.59 -26.32
C GLU A 225 12.25 16.69 -27.83
N PHE A 226 12.76 17.76 -28.41
CA PHE A 226 12.80 18.00 -29.84
C PHE A 226 14.25 17.95 -30.31
N TRP A 227 14.58 16.96 -31.15
CA TRP A 227 15.94 16.68 -31.57
C TRP A 227 16.10 16.94 -33.06
N GLU A 228 17.23 17.55 -33.43
CA GLU A 228 17.71 17.49 -34.79
C GLU A 228 18.05 16.04 -35.17
N THR A 229 18.03 15.72 -36.46
CA THR A 229 18.26 14.36 -36.93
C THR A 229 19.33 14.30 -37.99
N TYR A 230 19.99 13.15 -38.05
CA TYR A 230 20.81 12.76 -39.19
C TYR A 230 19.91 12.14 -40.27
N ASN A 231 20.33 12.26 -41.53
CA ASN A 231 19.73 11.45 -42.59
C ASN A 231 20.29 10.02 -42.51
N ASN A 232 19.42 9.02 -42.77
CA ASN A 232 19.82 7.62 -42.77
C ASN A 232 20.99 7.29 -43.68
N GLN A 233 21.13 7.98 -44.82
CA GLN A 233 22.21 7.84 -45.76
C GLN A 233 23.58 8.25 -45.17
N GLU A 234 23.60 9.17 -44.21
CA GLU A 234 24.83 9.61 -43.54
C GLU A 234 25.30 8.57 -42.52
N ILE A 235 24.38 7.84 -41.89
CA ILE A 235 24.68 6.91 -40.78
C ILE A 235 24.87 5.48 -41.24
N THR A 236 24.21 5.02 -42.30
CA THR A 236 24.29 3.66 -42.83
C THR A 236 25.74 3.19 -43.09
N PRO A 237 26.64 4.02 -43.64
CA PRO A 237 28.05 3.63 -43.84
C PRO A 237 28.77 3.28 -42.51
N TYR A 238 28.55 4.04 -41.46
CA TYR A 238 29.14 3.80 -40.14
C TYR A 238 28.60 2.50 -39.50
N LEU A 239 27.31 2.22 -39.63
CA LEU A 239 26.75 0.96 -39.18
C LEU A 239 27.26 -0.24 -39.94
N THR A 240 27.49 -0.10 -41.24
CA THR A 240 28.11 -1.14 -42.08
C THR A 240 29.57 -1.38 -41.66
N GLN A 241 30.33 -0.33 -41.39
CA GLN A 241 31.68 -0.43 -40.85
C GLN A 241 31.72 -1.10 -39.47
N LEU A 242 30.76 -0.75 -38.57
CA LEU A 242 30.60 -1.37 -37.27
C LEU A 242 30.32 -2.87 -37.40
N ASP A 243 29.40 -3.25 -38.29
CA ASP A 243 29.03 -4.64 -38.55
C ASP A 243 30.24 -5.45 -39.03
N GLN A 244 31.04 -4.92 -39.98
CA GLN A 244 32.24 -5.57 -40.48
C GLN A 244 33.30 -5.80 -39.40
N ARG A 245 33.54 -4.83 -38.50
CA ARG A 245 34.50 -4.99 -37.40
C ARG A 245 33.99 -5.96 -36.32
N LEU A 246 32.68 -5.94 -36.03
CA LEU A 246 32.07 -6.95 -35.14
C LEU A 246 32.19 -8.37 -35.73
N ALA A 247 32.01 -8.54 -37.03
CA ALA A 247 32.19 -9.82 -37.73
C ALA A 247 33.63 -10.34 -37.62
N ASN A 248 34.62 -9.44 -37.64
CA ASN A 248 36.03 -9.80 -37.47
C ASN A 248 36.46 -10.14 -36.02
N GLY A 249 35.55 -10.09 -35.06
CA GLY A 249 35.81 -10.46 -33.66
C GLY A 249 36.56 -9.41 -32.84
N GLU A 250 36.69 -8.16 -33.34
CA GLU A 250 37.32 -7.07 -32.61
C GLU A 250 36.47 -6.62 -31.44
N THR A 251 36.83 -7.05 -30.22
CA THR A 251 36.15 -6.62 -28.97
C THR A 251 36.94 -5.57 -28.19
N LYS A 252 38.22 -5.33 -28.52
CA LYS A 252 39.11 -4.28 -27.97
C LYS A 252 40.06 -3.81 -29.03
N VAL A 253 40.24 -2.51 -29.16
CA VAL A 253 41.30 -1.93 -30.02
C VAL A 253 42.51 -1.65 -29.16
N ASP A 254 43.63 -2.28 -29.46
CA ASP A 254 44.95 -1.86 -28.99
C ASP A 254 45.28 -0.47 -29.56
N THR A 255 45.49 0.49 -28.66
CA THR A 255 45.96 1.84 -28.98
C THR A 255 47.42 1.79 -29.38
N ALA A 256 47.71 1.46 -30.64
CA ALA A 256 48.96 1.82 -31.28
C ALA A 256 48.85 1.61 -32.80
N ALA A 257 48.76 2.71 -33.55
CA ALA A 257 49.54 3.01 -34.75
C ALA A 257 48.87 4.07 -35.63
N THR A 258 49.45 5.21 -35.55
CA THR A 258 49.72 6.24 -36.53
C THR A 258 49.33 5.98 -38.00
N ASP A 259 48.61 6.96 -38.53
CA ASP A 259 48.81 7.57 -39.84
C ASP A 259 48.99 6.69 -41.10
N SER A 260 47.91 6.59 -41.90
CA SER A 260 48.07 6.63 -43.35
C SER A 260 46.74 6.83 -44.06
N THR A 261 46.59 8.04 -44.53
CA THR A 261 45.64 8.45 -45.58
C THR A 261 45.77 7.63 -46.82
N LYS A 262 44.90 6.67 -47.09
CA LYS A 262 44.71 6.12 -48.45
C LYS A 262 43.22 6.17 -48.76
N LYS A 263 42.89 7.05 -49.75
CA LYS A 263 41.64 7.03 -50.47
C LYS A 263 41.31 5.62 -50.93
N VAL A 264 40.31 4.99 -50.42
CA VAL A 264 39.69 3.80 -51.01
C VAL A 264 38.44 4.26 -51.75
N GLN A 265 38.47 4.22 -53.09
CA GLN A 265 37.31 4.35 -53.95
C GLN A 265 36.31 3.26 -53.62
N ALA A 266 35.10 3.69 -53.21
CA ALA A 266 33.96 2.82 -52.97
C ALA A 266 33.56 2.11 -54.29
N LYS A 267 33.84 0.82 -54.36
CA LYS A 267 33.10 -0.09 -55.25
C LYS A 267 31.77 -0.36 -54.60
N ALA A 268 30.69 0.10 -55.21
CA ALA A 268 29.32 -0.19 -54.78
C ALA A 268 29.11 -1.73 -54.73
N ALA A 269 29.09 -2.27 -53.53
CA ALA A 269 28.68 -3.66 -53.30
C ALA A 269 27.15 -3.69 -53.34
N ALA A 270 26.61 -4.47 -54.26
CA ALA A 270 25.20 -4.68 -54.45
C ALA A 270 24.54 -5.23 -53.17
N THR A 271 23.54 -4.52 -52.67
CA THR A 271 22.66 -4.94 -51.60
C THR A 271 21.99 -6.25 -51.93
N PRO A 272 22.07 -7.30 -51.08
CA PRO A 272 21.33 -8.53 -51.36
C PRO A 272 19.83 -8.25 -51.13
N LYS A 273 19.08 -8.36 -52.25
CA LYS A 273 17.62 -8.35 -52.21
C LYS A 273 17.16 -9.68 -51.63
N PHE A 274 16.70 -9.70 -50.42
CA PHE A 274 16.03 -10.84 -49.81
C PHE A 274 14.57 -10.92 -50.32
N ALA A 275 14.34 -11.83 -51.29
CA ALA A 275 13.01 -12.29 -51.63
C ALA A 275 12.64 -13.45 -50.72
N LEU A 276 11.68 -13.25 -49.82
CA LEU A 276 11.08 -14.32 -49.01
C LEU A 276 10.24 -15.23 -49.92
N ASN A 277 10.80 -16.38 -50.31
CA ASN A 277 10.03 -17.44 -50.91
C ASN A 277 9.50 -18.37 -49.81
N LYS A 278 8.18 -18.47 -49.73
CA LYS A 278 7.48 -19.46 -48.90
C LYS A 278 7.59 -20.83 -49.56
N ASN A 279 8.25 -21.75 -48.91
CA ASN A 279 7.99 -23.19 -48.77
C ASN A 279 9.30 -23.99 -48.73
N ASN A 280 9.45 -24.72 -47.67
CA ASN A 280 10.15 -25.95 -47.36
C ASN A 280 11.33 -25.91 -46.38
N ALA A 281 11.12 -26.72 -45.33
CA ALA A 281 12.08 -27.50 -44.54
C ALA A 281 12.82 -26.82 -43.36
N ALA A 282 12.29 -27.06 -42.17
CA ALA A 282 12.72 -26.60 -40.86
C ALA A 282 14.04 -27.13 -40.29
N LYS A 283 15.00 -27.57 -41.08
CA LYS A 283 16.32 -28.01 -40.61
C LYS A 283 17.53 -27.38 -41.33
N GLY A 284 17.30 -26.60 -42.39
CA GLY A 284 18.36 -25.87 -43.10
C GLY A 284 18.45 -24.39 -42.74
N GLU A 285 17.36 -23.81 -42.23
CA GLU A 285 17.24 -22.38 -41.95
C GLU A 285 18.05 -21.94 -40.73
N ASP A 286 18.14 -22.76 -39.66
CA ASP A 286 18.89 -22.41 -38.44
C ASP A 286 20.42 -22.34 -38.70
N ALA A 287 20.96 -23.18 -39.55
CA ALA A 287 22.39 -23.18 -39.89
C ALA A 287 22.77 -22.01 -40.79
N GLN A 288 21.90 -21.63 -41.74
CA GLN A 288 22.11 -20.46 -42.61
C GLN A 288 21.93 -19.15 -41.81
N MET A 289 20.96 -19.06 -40.93
CA MET A 289 20.81 -17.92 -40.05
C MET A 289 21.97 -17.75 -39.05
N ALA A 290 22.52 -18.86 -38.54
CA ALA A 290 23.72 -18.83 -37.69
C ALA A 290 24.97 -18.40 -38.43
N ALA A 291 25.13 -18.79 -39.70
CA ALA A 291 26.21 -18.35 -40.59
C ALA A 291 26.06 -16.84 -40.95
N LEU A 292 24.85 -16.40 -41.23
CA LEU A 292 24.55 -14.99 -41.52
C LEU A 292 24.81 -14.09 -40.29
N LYS A 293 24.45 -14.53 -39.09
CA LYS A 293 24.74 -13.82 -37.83
C LYS A 293 26.25 -13.73 -37.54
N LYS A 294 27.03 -14.66 -37.98
CA LYS A 294 28.51 -14.58 -37.89
C LYS A 294 29.12 -13.62 -38.88
N MET A 295 28.59 -13.55 -40.11
CA MET A 295 29.08 -12.66 -41.16
C MET A 295 28.57 -11.22 -41.01
N HIS A 296 27.40 -11.03 -40.49
CA HIS A 296 26.74 -9.73 -40.29
C HIS A 296 26.06 -9.67 -38.92
N PRO A 297 26.78 -9.55 -37.82
CA PRO A 297 26.23 -9.61 -36.48
C PRO A 297 25.18 -8.54 -36.21
N LEU A 298 25.36 -7.31 -36.69
CA LEU A 298 24.43 -6.20 -36.53
C LEU A 298 23.35 -6.20 -37.63
N LEU A 299 23.75 -6.25 -38.90
CA LEU A 299 22.85 -6.09 -40.05
C LEU A 299 21.96 -7.32 -40.28
N SER A 300 22.27 -8.49 -39.71
CA SER A 300 21.36 -9.64 -39.72
C SER A 300 20.12 -9.43 -38.83
N MET A 301 20.22 -8.57 -37.82
CA MET A 301 19.14 -8.24 -36.86
C MET A 301 18.51 -6.87 -37.14
N LEU A 302 19.30 -5.89 -37.65
CA LEU A 302 18.86 -4.55 -38.02
C LEU A 302 18.70 -4.46 -39.54
N GLN A 303 17.49 -4.39 -40.04
CA GLN A 303 17.20 -4.22 -41.46
C GLN A 303 17.29 -2.73 -41.81
N THR A 304 18.38 -2.31 -42.41
CA THR A 304 18.58 -0.93 -42.90
C THR A 304 17.66 -0.63 -44.07
N ILE A 305 17.26 0.65 -44.19
CA ILE A 305 16.35 1.10 -45.24
C ILE A 305 17.20 1.70 -46.39
N PRO A 306 17.05 1.23 -47.63
CA PRO A 306 17.73 1.83 -48.78
C PRO A 306 16.97 3.11 -49.22
N GLY A 307 17.73 4.10 -49.67
CA GLY A 307 17.16 5.38 -50.15
C GLY A 307 17.08 6.46 -49.07
N ASP A 308 16.36 7.52 -49.36
CA ASP A 308 16.17 8.62 -48.43
C ASP A 308 14.96 8.30 -47.53
N ALA A 309 15.23 7.83 -46.32
CA ALA A 309 14.23 7.57 -45.29
C ALA A 309 14.31 8.60 -44.14
N LEU A 310 14.87 9.79 -44.41
CA LEU A 310 15.10 10.83 -43.38
C LEU A 310 15.90 10.26 -42.20
N SER A 311 15.37 10.37 -40.99
CA SER A 311 16.06 9.95 -39.75
C SER A 311 15.88 8.47 -39.40
N LEU A 312 15.06 7.73 -40.13
CA LEU A 312 14.81 6.30 -39.88
C LEU A 312 15.91 5.41 -40.51
N VAL A 313 16.75 4.85 -39.69
CA VAL A 313 17.94 4.09 -40.11
C VAL A 313 17.59 2.64 -40.50
N GLY A 314 16.69 2.02 -39.79
CA GLY A 314 16.33 0.65 -40.05
C GLY A 314 15.28 0.12 -39.07
N TYR A 315 14.90 -1.13 -39.25
CA TYR A 315 13.90 -1.84 -38.48
C TYR A 315 14.46 -3.07 -37.79
N ALA A 316 14.00 -3.36 -36.56
CA ALA A 316 14.33 -4.60 -35.87
C ALA A 316 13.14 -5.18 -35.08
N TYR A 317 13.17 -6.48 -34.83
CA TYR A 317 12.20 -7.11 -33.92
C TYR A 317 12.52 -6.76 -32.48
N VAL A 318 11.50 -6.63 -31.62
CA VAL A 318 11.63 -6.38 -30.17
C VAL A 318 12.63 -7.32 -29.51
N ARG A 319 12.60 -8.61 -29.85
CA ARG A 319 13.49 -9.63 -29.27
C ARG A 319 14.99 -9.37 -29.55
N ASP A 320 15.32 -8.62 -30.63
CA ASP A 320 16.68 -8.39 -31.11
C ASP A 320 17.22 -7.01 -30.64
N THR A 321 16.34 -6.11 -30.13
CA THR A 321 16.70 -4.74 -29.72
C THR A 321 17.76 -4.71 -28.63
N ALA A 322 17.69 -5.61 -27.63
CA ALA A 322 18.68 -5.67 -26.55
C ALA A 322 20.08 -6.08 -27.07
N ALA A 323 20.13 -6.99 -28.05
CA ALA A 323 21.40 -7.38 -28.68
C ALA A 323 21.97 -6.27 -29.53
N ILE A 324 21.12 -5.59 -30.32
CA ILE A 324 21.50 -4.41 -31.11
C ILE A 324 22.03 -3.31 -30.22
N ASN A 325 21.35 -3.00 -29.12
CA ASN A 325 21.79 -1.97 -28.17
C ASN A 325 23.20 -2.24 -27.60
N LYS A 326 23.50 -3.50 -27.25
CA LYS A 326 24.85 -3.86 -26.79
C LYS A 326 25.93 -3.59 -27.87
N MET A 327 25.58 -3.70 -29.15
CA MET A 327 26.52 -3.45 -30.25
C MET A 327 26.65 -1.96 -30.56
N ILE A 328 25.55 -1.21 -30.65
CA ILE A 328 25.56 0.22 -31.01
C ILE A 328 26.02 1.14 -29.88
N TYR A 329 25.95 0.69 -28.62
CA TYR A 329 26.45 1.45 -27.47
C TYR A 329 27.73 0.85 -26.85
N GLY A 330 28.29 -0.18 -27.50
CA GLY A 330 29.54 -0.81 -27.09
C GLY A 330 30.77 0.08 -27.27
N SER A 331 31.89 -0.30 -26.65
CA SER A 331 33.16 0.45 -26.72
C SER A 331 33.68 0.60 -28.17
N LEU A 332 33.43 -0.40 -29.00
CA LEU A 332 33.81 -0.37 -30.42
C LEU A 332 32.96 0.66 -31.22
N ALA A 333 31.65 0.70 -30.92
CA ALA A 333 30.73 1.62 -31.57
C ALA A 333 31.09 3.10 -31.27
N LYS A 334 31.49 3.39 -30.03
CA LYS A 334 31.94 4.74 -29.62
C LYS A 334 33.17 5.26 -30.39
N GLN A 335 33.91 4.37 -31.02
CA GLN A 335 35.07 4.75 -31.84
C GLN A 335 34.77 4.91 -33.34
N ILE A 336 33.65 4.34 -33.79
CA ILE A 336 33.27 4.31 -35.21
C ILE A 336 32.16 5.31 -35.50
N LEU A 337 31.14 5.34 -34.60
CA LEU A 337 30.00 6.23 -34.76
C LEU A 337 30.37 7.69 -34.44
N PRO A 338 29.73 8.67 -35.06
CA PRO A 338 29.90 10.07 -34.70
C PRO A 338 29.63 10.30 -33.20
N SER A 339 30.43 11.13 -32.55
CA SER A 339 30.32 11.42 -31.11
C SER A 339 29.02 12.15 -30.75
N ASP A 340 28.43 12.85 -31.72
CA ASP A 340 27.16 13.59 -31.60
C ASP A 340 25.96 12.80 -32.11
N LEU A 341 26.11 11.48 -32.36
CA LEU A 341 25.03 10.59 -32.77
C LEU A 341 24.36 9.96 -31.55
N LYS A 342 23.02 10.08 -31.46
CA LYS A 342 22.15 9.39 -30.49
C LYS A 342 21.14 8.53 -31.27
N LEU A 343 21.10 7.22 -30.99
CA LEU A 343 20.21 6.28 -31.66
C LEU A 343 19.06 5.92 -30.72
N LEU A 344 17.82 6.14 -31.12
CA LEU A 344 16.64 5.83 -30.30
C LEU A 344 15.60 5.01 -31.09
N TRP A 345 14.87 4.16 -30.36
CA TRP A 345 13.80 3.32 -30.93
C TRP A 345 12.49 4.08 -30.99
N SER A 346 11.61 3.67 -31.94
CA SER A 346 10.23 4.15 -32.00
C SER A 346 9.43 3.72 -30.75
N ALA A 347 8.48 4.56 -30.34
CA ALA A 347 7.57 4.26 -29.22
C ALA A 347 6.63 3.10 -29.51
N LYS A 348 6.32 2.87 -30.77
CA LYS A 348 5.34 1.88 -31.23
C LYS A 348 5.90 1.06 -32.40
N PRO A 349 5.34 -0.15 -32.62
CA PRO A 349 5.62 -0.92 -33.81
C PRO A 349 5.20 -0.17 -35.06
N GLU A 350 6.00 -0.24 -36.10
CA GLU A 350 5.69 0.32 -37.41
C GLU A 350 4.77 -0.62 -38.21
N ASP A 351 3.58 -0.16 -38.60
CA ASP A 351 2.53 -0.99 -39.25
C ASP A 351 2.77 -1.26 -40.75
N GLY A 352 3.75 -0.62 -41.38
CA GLY A 352 3.97 -0.67 -42.84
C GLY A 352 4.49 -2.00 -43.41
N LEU A 353 4.90 -2.96 -42.56
CA LEU A 353 5.67 -4.14 -43.00
C LEU A 353 4.94 -5.49 -42.92
N ASN A 354 3.63 -5.55 -42.71
CA ASN A 354 2.88 -6.82 -42.49
C ASN A 354 3.47 -7.74 -41.41
N LYS A 355 4.29 -7.22 -40.50
CA LYS A 355 4.97 -7.95 -39.44
C LYS A 355 4.64 -7.30 -38.09
N LYS A 356 4.10 -8.10 -37.18
CA LYS A 356 3.83 -7.67 -35.80
C LYS A 356 5.14 -7.52 -35.02
N ASN A 357 5.26 -6.46 -34.17
CA ASN A 357 6.38 -6.22 -33.26
C ASN A 357 7.73 -5.84 -33.90
N VAL A 358 7.70 -4.99 -34.93
CA VAL A 358 8.89 -4.39 -35.56
C VAL A 358 8.98 -2.92 -35.19
N TYR A 359 10.13 -2.50 -34.66
CA TYR A 359 10.38 -1.14 -34.20
C TYR A 359 11.40 -0.45 -35.11
N GLY A 360 11.21 0.86 -35.35
CA GLY A 360 12.14 1.70 -36.11
C GLY A 360 13.29 2.21 -35.24
N LEU A 361 14.50 2.25 -35.76
CA LEU A 361 15.66 2.87 -35.14
C LEU A 361 15.94 4.23 -35.83
N TYR A 362 15.94 5.31 -35.06
CA TYR A 362 16.10 6.69 -35.52
C TYR A 362 17.45 7.26 -35.12
N ALA A 363 18.05 8.05 -36.03
CA ALA A 363 19.30 8.73 -35.80
C ALA A 363 19.11 10.20 -35.45
N LEU A 364 19.36 10.55 -34.21
CA LEU A 364 19.27 11.90 -33.66
C LEU A 364 20.67 12.52 -33.63
N LYS A 365 20.72 13.84 -33.72
CA LYS A 365 21.95 14.65 -33.70
C LYS A 365 21.97 15.49 -32.41
N VAL A 366 23.04 15.34 -31.63
CA VAL A 366 23.30 16.13 -30.44
C VAL A 366 24.04 17.41 -30.88
N THR A 367 23.34 18.55 -30.87
CA THR A 367 23.87 19.84 -31.31
C THR A 367 24.27 20.75 -30.16
N THR A 368 23.86 20.43 -28.94
CA THR A 368 24.14 21.18 -27.71
C THR A 368 25.43 20.67 -27.05
N SER A 369 26.13 21.54 -26.36
CA SER A 369 27.40 21.20 -25.67
C SER A 369 27.19 20.37 -24.40
N ASP A 370 25.99 20.44 -23.82
CA ASP A 370 25.58 19.71 -22.62
C ASP A 370 24.91 18.36 -22.92
N GLY A 371 24.75 18.02 -24.20
CA GLY A 371 24.13 16.77 -24.63
C GLY A 371 22.61 16.71 -24.46
N ARG A 372 21.95 17.84 -24.14
CA ARG A 372 20.49 17.95 -24.03
C ARG A 372 19.85 18.20 -25.40
N ALA A 373 18.52 18.09 -25.41
CA ALA A 373 17.77 18.44 -26.62
C ALA A 373 17.84 19.96 -26.85
N PRO A 374 17.91 20.40 -28.13
CA PRO A 374 17.85 21.83 -28.46
C PRO A 374 16.59 22.53 -27.91
N LEU A 375 15.49 21.81 -27.76
CA LEU A 375 14.26 22.31 -27.17
C LEU A 375 13.61 21.22 -26.32
N GLU A 376 13.25 21.55 -25.09
CA GLU A 376 12.59 20.65 -24.14
C GLU A 376 11.08 21.01 -23.98
N GLY A 377 10.30 20.09 -23.43
CA GLY A 377 8.85 20.20 -23.34
C GLY A 377 8.30 21.15 -22.28
N ASP A 378 9.13 21.75 -21.44
CA ASP A 378 8.77 22.77 -20.45
C ASP A 378 8.22 24.05 -21.08
N VAL A 379 8.51 24.28 -22.36
CA VAL A 379 7.94 25.37 -23.15
C VAL A 379 6.50 25.10 -23.61
N VAL A 380 5.97 23.88 -23.48
CA VAL A 380 4.62 23.52 -23.90
C VAL A 380 3.61 23.95 -22.83
N THR A 381 2.69 24.85 -23.20
CA THR A 381 1.68 25.39 -22.29
C THR A 381 0.37 24.63 -22.35
N THR A 382 -0.02 24.13 -23.51
CA THR A 382 -1.25 23.35 -23.70
C THR A 382 -1.03 22.21 -24.70
N ALA A 383 -1.71 21.09 -24.44
CA ALA A 383 -1.78 19.96 -25.37
C ALA A 383 -3.20 19.43 -25.42
N LYS A 384 -3.69 19.08 -26.63
CA LYS A 384 -5.03 18.56 -26.85
C LYS A 384 -4.98 17.44 -27.89
N ASP A 385 -5.81 16.41 -27.70
CA ASP A 385 -6.12 15.43 -28.73
C ASP A 385 -6.94 16.09 -29.84
N ASP A 386 -6.57 15.83 -31.09
CA ASP A 386 -7.13 16.47 -32.28
C ASP A 386 -7.05 15.47 -33.47
N PHE A 387 -7.62 15.85 -34.61
CA PHE A 387 -7.55 15.07 -35.85
C PHE A 387 -6.87 15.88 -36.93
N ASP A 388 -6.12 15.21 -37.79
CA ASP A 388 -5.54 15.84 -38.98
C ASP A 388 -6.63 16.00 -40.08
N GLU A 389 -6.27 16.65 -41.21
CA GLU A 389 -7.16 16.88 -42.34
C GLU A 389 -7.66 15.56 -42.98
N HIS A 390 -7.03 14.43 -42.69
CA HIS A 390 -7.38 13.10 -43.17
C HIS A 390 -8.13 12.28 -42.10
N GLY A 391 -8.51 12.90 -40.98
CA GLY A 391 -9.23 12.23 -39.90
C GLY A 391 -8.35 11.28 -39.05
N ARG A 392 -7.01 11.40 -39.10
CA ARG A 392 -6.10 10.61 -38.28
C ARG A 392 -5.85 11.31 -36.95
N PRO A 393 -5.83 10.57 -35.82
CA PRO A 393 -5.57 11.15 -34.50
C PRO A 393 -4.18 11.79 -34.42
N ARG A 394 -4.09 12.98 -33.83
CA ARG A 394 -2.85 13.70 -33.53
C ARG A 394 -2.96 14.44 -32.19
N VAL A 395 -1.86 14.88 -31.64
CA VAL A 395 -1.83 15.78 -30.48
C VAL A 395 -1.42 17.16 -30.92
N SER A 396 -2.30 18.14 -30.79
CA SER A 396 -2.01 19.57 -30.99
C SER A 396 -1.40 20.15 -29.72
N MET A 397 -0.32 20.91 -29.85
CA MET A 397 0.35 21.58 -28.72
C MET A 397 0.58 23.06 -29.01
N THR A 398 0.61 23.86 -27.94
CA THR A 398 0.94 25.28 -28.00
C THR A 398 2.11 25.57 -27.06
N MET A 399 3.08 26.31 -27.51
CA MET A 399 4.27 26.70 -26.75
C MET A 399 4.12 28.12 -26.19
N ASN A 400 4.89 28.45 -25.15
CA ASN A 400 5.02 29.79 -24.63
C ASN A 400 5.81 30.68 -25.61
N SER A 401 5.93 31.97 -25.33
CA SER A 401 6.60 32.92 -26.24
C SER A 401 8.09 32.68 -26.44
N GLU A 402 8.77 32.05 -25.47
CA GLU A 402 10.19 31.69 -25.56
C GLU A 402 10.34 30.44 -26.43
N GLY A 403 9.60 29.39 -26.12
CA GLY A 403 9.57 28.17 -26.92
C GLY A 403 9.13 28.40 -28.36
N ALA A 404 8.19 29.29 -28.61
CA ALA A 404 7.78 29.68 -29.96
C ALA A 404 8.93 30.26 -30.77
N ARG A 405 9.80 31.10 -30.16
CA ARG A 405 10.99 31.65 -30.83
C ARG A 405 12.06 30.59 -31.11
N GLU A 406 12.32 29.73 -30.14
CA GLU A 406 13.28 28.66 -30.28
C GLU A 406 12.80 27.60 -31.29
N TRP A 407 11.51 27.26 -31.28
CA TRP A 407 10.89 26.37 -32.25
C TRP A 407 10.95 26.93 -33.68
N ALA A 408 10.69 28.24 -33.86
CA ALA A 408 10.83 28.89 -35.13
C ALA A 408 12.28 28.84 -35.65
N ALA A 409 13.28 29.07 -34.80
CA ALA A 409 14.69 28.99 -35.17
C ALA A 409 15.09 27.56 -35.51
N LEU A 410 14.65 26.58 -34.71
CA LEU A 410 14.95 25.16 -34.91
C LEU A 410 14.31 24.62 -36.19
N THR A 411 13.05 24.94 -36.47
CA THR A 411 12.34 24.53 -37.70
C THR A 411 12.91 25.20 -38.92
N LYS A 412 13.30 26.48 -38.84
CA LYS A 412 13.98 27.23 -39.95
C LYS A 412 15.31 26.62 -40.33
N ALA A 413 16.13 26.17 -39.35
CA ALA A 413 17.42 25.57 -39.58
C ALA A 413 17.35 24.15 -40.18
N ASN A 414 16.18 23.48 -39.99
CA ASN A 414 15.96 22.10 -40.40
C ASN A 414 14.91 21.91 -41.51
N VAL A 415 14.66 22.95 -42.30
CA VAL A 415 13.73 22.84 -43.46
C VAL A 415 14.22 21.74 -44.42
N GLY A 416 13.32 20.83 -44.79
CA GLY A 416 13.63 19.65 -45.63
C GLY A 416 14.23 18.44 -44.88
N LYS A 417 14.61 18.58 -43.62
CA LYS A 417 15.03 17.50 -42.69
C LYS A 417 13.91 17.10 -41.77
N ALA A 418 14.11 16.05 -40.99
CA ALA A 418 13.20 15.67 -39.95
C ALA A 418 13.62 16.28 -38.61
N ILE A 419 12.65 16.59 -37.74
CA ILE A 419 12.87 16.84 -36.33
C ILE A 419 12.19 15.69 -35.56
N ALA A 420 12.97 14.98 -34.73
CA ALA A 420 12.46 13.90 -33.92
C ALA A 420 11.80 14.44 -32.63
N ILE A 421 10.57 14.00 -32.39
CA ILE A 421 9.81 14.25 -31.18
C ILE A 421 9.98 13.04 -30.30
N VAL A 422 10.73 13.21 -29.21
CA VAL A 422 11.09 12.17 -28.26
C VAL A 422 10.35 12.41 -26.96
N LEU A 423 9.79 11.39 -26.36
CA LEU A 423 9.19 11.42 -25.03
C LEU A 423 9.77 10.26 -24.23
N ASP A 424 10.34 10.58 -23.08
CA ASP A 424 10.93 9.59 -22.17
C ASP A 424 11.94 8.63 -22.86
N GLY A 425 12.75 9.18 -23.79
CA GLY A 425 13.82 8.44 -24.47
C GLY A 425 13.39 7.54 -25.62
N VAL A 426 12.12 7.61 -26.07
CA VAL A 426 11.62 6.91 -27.26
C VAL A 426 11.05 7.88 -28.29
N VAL A 427 11.22 7.58 -29.56
CA VAL A 427 10.77 8.45 -30.67
C VAL A 427 9.27 8.19 -30.93
N TYR A 428 8.45 9.19 -30.71
CA TYR A 428 7.02 9.14 -31.03
C TYR A 428 6.74 9.48 -32.49
N SER A 429 7.51 10.43 -33.03
CA SER A 429 7.35 10.92 -34.40
C SER A 429 8.63 11.60 -34.85
N ALA A 430 8.92 11.57 -36.12
CA ALA A 430 10.02 12.34 -36.73
C ALA A 430 9.53 12.94 -38.06
N PRO A 431 8.61 13.94 -38.03
CA PRO A 431 8.06 14.55 -39.24
C PRO A 431 9.11 15.38 -39.97
N ARG A 432 8.96 15.44 -41.29
CA ARG A 432 9.72 16.38 -42.14
C ARG A 432 9.25 17.81 -41.85
N VAL A 433 10.18 18.73 -41.79
CA VAL A 433 9.91 20.16 -41.65
C VAL A 433 9.75 20.77 -43.03
N ASP A 434 8.54 21.24 -43.35
CA ASP A 434 8.24 21.84 -44.64
C ASP A 434 8.55 23.35 -44.67
N GLY A 435 8.62 23.99 -43.52
CA GLY A 435 8.96 25.40 -43.41
C GLY A 435 9.06 25.87 -41.94
N GLU A 436 9.43 27.17 -41.78
CA GLU A 436 9.51 27.82 -40.47
C GLU A 436 8.16 27.87 -39.78
N ILE A 437 8.05 27.44 -38.52
CA ILE A 437 6.84 27.46 -37.69
C ILE A 437 6.97 28.55 -36.64
N SER A 438 6.55 29.78 -36.97
CA SER A 438 6.72 30.97 -36.11
C SER A 438 5.65 31.16 -35.05
N GLY A 439 4.52 30.47 -35.13
CA GLY A 439 3.35 30.66 -34.25
C GLY A 439 3.36 29.91 -32.92
N GLY A 440 4.36 29.08 -32.65
CA GLY A 440 4.43 28.25 -31.43
C GLY A 440 3.34 27.17 -31.35
N GLN A 441 2.57 26.97 -32.42
CA GLN A 441 1.61 25.86 -32.54
C GLN A 441 2.23 24.75 -33.35
N SER A 442 2.17 23.54 -32.83
CA SER A 442 2.72 22.35 -33.49
C SER A 442 1.83 21.13 -33.19
N SER A 443 2.06 20.05 -33.92
CA SER A 443 1.32 18.81 -33.70
C SER A 443 2.24 17.60 -33.76
N ILE A 444 1.97 16.65 -32.88
CA ILE A 444 2.59 15.33 -32.87
C ILE A 444 1.68 14.40 -33.64
N SER A 445 2.12 13.96 -34.81
CA SER A 445 1.39 13.02 -35.67
C SER A 445 2.18 11.73 -35.79
N GLY A 446 1.50 10.61 -35.91
CA GLY A 446 2.10 9.28 -36.01
C GLY A 446 1.04 8.21 -36.15
N ASN A 447 1.43 6.96 -35.97
CA ASN A 447 0.48 5.84 -35.94
C ASN A 447 -0.19 5.73 -34.57
N PHE A 448 -1.11 6.66 -34.28
CA PHE A 448 -1.81 6.77 -33.01
C PHE A 448 -3.25 6.28 -33.10
N THR A 449 -3.72 5.63 -32.03
CA THR A 449 -5.15 5.48 -31.76
C THR A 449 -5.68 6.75 -31.06
N ILE A 450 -7.00 6.91 -30.99
CA ILE A 450 -7.65 8.03 -30.28
C ILE A 450 -7.26 7.99 -28.79
N GLU A 451 -7.16 6.80 -28.23
CA GLU A 451 -6.75 6.62 -26.83
C GLU A 451 -5.31 7.04 -26.58
N ASP A 452 -4.40 6.74 -27.51
CA ASP A 452 -3.00 7.15 -27.42
C ASP A 452 -2.82 8.66 -27.46
N THR A 453 -3.55 9.35 -28.35
CA THR A 453 -3.48 10.81 -28.45
C THR A 453 -4.06 11.49 -27.22
N LYS A 454 -5.12 10.93 -26.66
CA LYS A 454 -5.70 11.41 -25.39
C LYS A 454 -4.73 11.23 -24.22
N ASP A 455 -4.10 10.06 -24.09
CA ASP A 455 -3.12 9.81 -23.02
C ASP A 455 -1.88 10.67 -23.16
N LEU A 456 -1.38 10.84 -24.39
CA LEU A 456 -0.23 11.69 -24.65
C LEU A 456 -0.55 13.15 -24.36
N ALA A 457 -1.72 13.65 -24.80
CA ALA A 457 -2.17 15.02 -24.52
C ALA A 457 -2.32 15.26 -23.01
N ASN A 458 -2.91 14.32 -22.27
CA ASN A 458 -3.07 14.41 -20.83
C ASN A 458 -1.72 14.37 -20.11
N THR A 459 -0.80 13.52 -20.55
CA THR A 459 0.56 13.44 -20.00
C THR A 459 1.31 14.75 -20.17
N LEU A 460 1.28 15.34 -21.37
CA LEU A 460 1.92 16.63 -21.67
C LEU A 460 1.28 17.78 -20.88
N LYS A 461 -0.05 17.78 -20.78
CA LYS A 461 -0.81 18.81 -20.03
C LYS A 461 -0.56 18.74 -18.52
N SER A 462 -0.31 17.55 -17.96
CA SER A 462 -0.04 17.38 -16.53
C SER A 462 1.34 17.89 -16.10
N GLY A 463 2.24 18.11 -17.06
CA GLY A 463 3.59 18.60 -16.83
C GLY A 463 4.65 17.49 -16.63
N ARG A 464 5.91 17.94 -16.68
CA ARG A 464 7.09 17.11 -16.50
C ARG A 464 7.31 16.79 -15.02
N MET A 465 7.67 15.56 -14.72
CA MET A 465 8.18 15.20 -13.39
C MET A 465 9.66 15.59 -13.27
N PRO A 466 10.08 16.22 -12.15
CA PRO A 466 11.47 16.62 -11.94
C PRO A 466 12.45 15.44 -11.93
N ALA A 467 11.98 14.26 -11.53
CA ALA A 467 12.74 13.01 -11.57
C ALA A 467 11.81 11.85 -11.92
N PRO A 468 12.37 10.76 -12.50
CA PRO A 468 11.58 9.58 -12.83
C PRO A 468 11.02 8.93 -11.56
N ALA A 469 9.76 8.49 -11.62
CA ALA A 469 9.12 7.73 -10.58
C ALA A 469 9.25 6.22 -10.86
N LYS A 470 9.59 5.45 -9.83
CA LYS A 470 9.66 3.99 -9.89
C LYS A 470 8.54 3.38 -9.04
N ILE A 471 7.89 2.36 -9.56
CA ILE A 471 6.92 1.57 -8.77
C ILE A 471 7.71 0.59 -7.90
N VAL A 472 7.73 0.84 -6.59
CA VAL A 472 8.43 0.00 -5.59
C VAL A 472 7.52 -0.97 -4.88
N GLN A 473 6.21 -0.68 -4.89
CA GLN A 473 5.17 -1.60 -4.45
C GLN A 473 3.97 -1.46 -5.40
N GLU A 474 3.36 -2.57 -5.71
CA GLU A 474 2.17 -2.62 -6.54
C GLU A 474 1.23 -3.72 -6.05
N GLU A 475 -0.06 -3.43 -6.13
CA GLU A 475 -1.12 -4.39 -5.89
C GLU A 475 -2.25 -4.15 -6.90
N VAL A 476 -2.65 -5.19 -7.59
CA VAL A 476 -3.77 -5.18 -8.55
C VAL A 476 -4.80 -6.21 -8.10
N VAL A 477 -6.03 -5.77 -7.92
CA VAL A 477 -7.16 -6.61 -7.50
C VAL A 477 -8.23 -6.60 -8.60
N GLY A 478 -8.62 -7.79 -9.05
CA GLY A 478 -9.68 -7.91 -10.05
C GLY A 478 -11.06 -7.53 -9.51
N PRO A 479 -11.94 -6.91 -10.32
CA PRO A 479 -13.25 -6.41 -9.86
C PRO A 479 -14.17 -7.52 -9.32
N THR A 480 -14.04 -8.72 -9.86
CA THR A 480 -14.84 -9.89 -9.44
C THR A 480 -14.47 -10.39 -8.04
N LEU A 481 -13.20 -10.28 -7.66
CA LEU A 481 -12.75 -10.62 -6.31
C LEU A 481 -13.30 -9.60 -5.31
N GLY A 482 -13.28 -8.32 -5.66
CA GLY A 482 -13.85 -7.25 -4.85
C GLY A 482 -15.35 -7.46 -4.60
N ALA A 483 -16.13 -7.75 -5.64
CA ALA A 483 -17.57 -8.00 -5.50
C ALA A 483 -17.88 -9.20 -4.58
N GLN A 484 -17.14 -10.31 -4.70
CA GLN A 484 -17.27 -11.47 -3.84
C GLN A 484 -16.91 -11.15 -2.37
N SER A 485 -15.87 -10.36 -2.18
CA SER A 485 -15.44 -9.91 -0.85
C SER A 485 -16.48 -9.03 -0.17
N ILE A 486 -17.13 -8.13 -0.92
CA ILE A 486 -18.24 -7.30 -0.43
C ILE A 486 -19.39 -8.19 0.03
N GLU A 487 -19.84 -9.12 -0.81
CA GLU A 487 -20.97 -9.99 -0.50
C GLU A 487 -20.71 -10.80 0.78
N GLN A 488 -19.58 -11.48 0.86
CA GLN A 488 -19.18 -12.26 2.04
C GLN A 488 -19.01 -11.38 3.29
N GLY A 489 -18.39 -10.20 3.13
CA GLY A 489 -18.21 -9.24 4.20
C GLY A 489 -19.53 -8.71 4.76
N LEU A 490 -20.48 -8.33 3.90
CA LEU A 490 -21.79 -7.82 4.31
C LEU A 490 -22.66 -8.90 4.96
N ILE A 491 -22.65 -10.13 4.44
CA ILE A 491 -23.40 -11.25 5.04
C ILE A 491 -22.85 -11.57 6.43
N SER A 492 -21.53 -11.69 6.56
CA SER A 492 -20.90 -11.97 7.86
C SER A 492 -21.17 -10.86 8.88
N PHE A 493 -21.11 -9.61 8.43
CA PHE A 493 -21.44 -8.44 9.23
C PHE A 493 -22.90 -8.47 9.72
N ALA A 494 -23.84 -8.70 8.82
CA ALA A 494 -25.28 -8.73 9.16
C ALA A 494 -25.60 -9.82 10.18
N ILE A 495 -25.03 -11.01 10.00
CA ILE A 495 -25.22 -12.13 10.92
C ILE A 495 -24.58 -11.82 12.29
N ALA A 496 -23.34 -11.33 12.31
CA ALA A 496 -22.66 -10.92 13.55
C ALA A 496 -23.47 -9.86 14.31
N PHE A 497 -24.00 -8.87 13.60
CA PHE A 497 -24.80 -7.79 14.15
C PHE A 497 -26.10 -8.30 14.79
N VAL A 498 -26.84 -9.17 14.10
CA VAL A 498 -28.07 -9.78 14.62
C VAL A 498 -27.79 -10.66 15.83
N LEU A 499 -26.73 -11.49 15.79
CA LEU A 499 -26.35 -12.34 16.92
C LEU A 499 -25.99 -11.52 18.16
N LEU A 500 -25.25 -10.40 17.96
CA LEU A 500 -24.90 -9.49 19.05
C LEU A 500 -26.13 -8.81 19.66
N MET A 501 -27.06 -8.35 18.82
CA MET A 501 -28.31 -7.77 19.26
C MET A 501 -29.14 -8.76 20.07
N LEU A 502 -29.22 -10.01 19.63
CA LEU A 502 -29.92 -11.08 20.35
C LEU A 502 -29.23 -11.39 21.68
N TYR A 503 -27.89 -11.46 21.68
CA TYR A 503 -27.12 -11.68 22.92
C TYR A 503 -27.41 -10.62 23.97
N MET A 504 -27.50 -9.33 23.61
CA MET A 504 -27.80 -8.24 24.55
C MET A 504 -29.19 -8.36 25.15
N ILE A 505 -30.19 -8.78 24.37
CA ILE A 505 -31.57 -9.01 24.90
C ILE A 505 -31.59 -10.20 25.86
N VAL A 506 -30.91 -11.29 25.51
CA VAL A 506 -30.84 -12.51 26.33
C VAL A 506 -30.14 -12.26 27.66
N MET A 507 -29.06 -11.46 27.67
CA MET A 507 -28.29 -11.18 28.89
C MET A 507 -28.90 -10.11 29.79
N TYR A 508 -29.44 -9.03 29.24
CA TYR A 508 -29.84 -7.82 30.00
C TYR A 508 -31.34 -7.51 30.03
N ASN A 509 -32.19 -8.45 29.57
CA ASN A 509 -33.63 -8.27 29.44
C ASN A 509 -33.99 -7.36 28.24
N PHE A 510 -35.28 -7.37 27.89
CA PHE A 510 -35.77 -6.76 26.65
C PHE A 510 -35.53 -5.24 26.59
N ILE A 511 -35.88 -4.45 27.60
CA ILE A 511 -35.74 -2.98 27.54
C ILE A 511 -34.27 -2.53 27.60
N PRO A 512 -33.43 -2.94 28.56
CA PRO A 512 -32.02 -2.60 28.54
C PRO A 512 -31.30 -3.14 27.30
N GLY A 513 -31.62 -4.37 26.87
CA GLY A 513 -31.09 -4.96 25.65
C GLY A 513 -31.43 -4.14 24.39
N MET A 514 -32.69 -3.74 24.25
CA MET A 514 -33.12 -2.87 23.14
C MET A 514 -32.45 -1.49 23.17
N MET A 515 -32.19 -0.95 24.38
CA MET A 515 -31.46 0.32 24.50
C MET A 515 -29.99 0.19 24.06
N ALA A 516 -29.32 -0.90 24.41
CA ALA A 516 -27.99 -1.19 23.91
C ALA A 516 -27.99 -1.39 22.37
N ASN A 517 -29.01 -2.08 21.84
CA ASN A 517 -29.17 -2.27 20.40
C ASN A 517 -29.41 -0.95 19.66
N LEU A 518 -30.19 -0.04 20.25
CA LEU A 518 -30.38 1.30 19.69
C LEU A 518 -29.06 2.10 19.66
N ALA A 519 -28.25 2.00 20.73
CA ALA A 519 -26.95 2.62 20.76
C ALA A 519 -26.02 2.02 19.70
N LEU A 520 -26.10 0.71 19.47
CA LEU A 520 -25.32 -0.02 18.46
C LEU A 520 -25.69 0.41 17.03
N ILE A 521 -27.00 0.51 16.74
CA ILE A 521 -27.50 1.03 15.46
C ILE A 521 -27.07 2.48 15.26
N ALA A 522 -27.19 3.31 16.28
CA ALA A 522 -26.76 4.71 16.22
C ALA A 522 -25.24 4.82 16.00
N ASN A 523 -24.46 3.96 16.66
CA ASN A 523 -23.01 3.89 16.45
C ASN A 523 -22.67 3.60 14.99
N LEU A 524 -23.25 2.54 14.41
CA LEU A 524 -23.03 2.18 13.01
C LEU A 524 -23.41 3.33 12.07
N PHE A 525 -24.60 3.91 12.29
CA PHE A 525 -25.11 5.00 11.46
C PHE A 525 -24.21 6.25 11.51
N PHE A 526 -23.76 6.65 12.68
CA PHE A 526 -22.87 7.79 12.83
C PHE A 526 -21.45 7.50 12.32
N THR A 527 -20.95 6.28 12.53
CA THR A 527 -19.62 5.87 12.02
C THR A 527 -19.58 5.95 10.50
N LEU A 528 -20.61 5.39 9.82
CA LEU A 528 -20.71 5.48 8.36
C LEU A 528 -20.91 6.92 7.89
N GLY A 529 -21.70 7.74 8.60
CA GLY A 529 -21.90 9.15 8.26
C GLY A 529 -20.62 9.98 8.40
N VAL A 530 -19.84 9.74 9.44
CA VAL A 530 -18.54 10.42 9.64
C VAL A 530 -17.52 9.96 8.60
N LEU A 531 -17.44 8.66 8.28
CA LEU A 531 -16.58 8.15 7.21
C LEU A 531 -16.92 8.79 5.87
N ALA A 532 -18.19 8.89 5.53
CA ALA A 532 -18.67 9.58 4.32
C ALA A 532 -18.26 11.06 4.30
N SER A 533 -18.35 11.75 5.45
CA SER A 533 -17.99 13.17 5.54
C SER A 533 -16.49 13.43 5.33
N PHE A 534 -15.64 12.52 5.77
CA PHE A 534 -14.19 12.57 5.56
C PHE A 534 -13.75 12.03 4.20
N GLN A 535 -14.68 11.55 3.36
CA GLN A 535 -14.40 10.90 2.07
C GLN A 535 -13.38 9.75 2.20
N SER A 536 -13.38 9.09 3.34
CA SER A 536 -12.46 7.98 3.62
C SER A 536 -12.92 6.71 2.93
N ALA A 537 -12.01 6.02 2.24
CA ALA A 537 -12.32 4.77 1.56
C ALA A 537 -12.55 3.63 2.57
N LEU A 538 -13.65 2.90 2.40
CA LEU A 538 -13.96 1.70 3.14
C LEU A 538 -13.22 0.51 2.52
N THR A 539 -12.24 -0.05 3.24
CA THR A 539 -11.48 -1.24 2.86
C THR A 539 -11.99 -2.49 3.56
N MET A 540 -11.56 -3.70 3.12
CA MET A 540 -11.91 -4.94 3.85
C MET A 540 -11.42 -4.93 5.31
N PRO A 541 -10.18 -4.55 5.63
CA PRO A 541 -9.78 -4.33 7.02
C PRO A 541 -10.60 -3.22 7.70
N GLY A 542 -11.02 -2.17 6.97
CA GLY A 542 -11.92 -1.14 7.49
C GLY A 542 -13.27 -1.68 7.91
N ILE A 543 -13.87 -2.60 7.14
CA ILE A 543 -15.09 -3.33 7.56
C ILE A 543 -14.81 -4.13 8.83
N ALA A 544 -13.69 -4.85 8.90
CA ALA A 544 -13.31 -5.57 10.11
C ALA A 544 -13.16 -4.62 11.31
N GLY A 545 -12.64 -3.41 11.11
CA GLY A 545 -12.59 -2.33 12.12
C GLY A 545 -13.97 -1.91 12.61
N ILE A 546 -14.93 -1.68 11.70
CA ILE A 546 -16.32 -1.35 12.05
C ILE A 546 -16.94 -2.49 12.87
N VAL A 547 -16.78 -3.73 12.42
CA VAL A 547 -17.34 -4.91 13.09
C VAL A 547 -16.73 -5.10 14.48
N LEU A 548 -15.43 -4.88 14.62
CA LEU A 548 -14.75 -4.90 15.92
C LEU A 548 -15.31 -3.81 16.85
N THR A 549 -15.51 -2.60 16.32
CA THR A 549 -16.08 -1.51 17.13
C THR A 549 -17.50 -1.79 17.59
N LEU A 550 -18.29 -2.57 16.85
CA LEU A 550 -19.59 -3.02 17.33
C LEU A 550 -19.46 -3.93 18.58
N GLY A 551 -18.49 -4.85 18.57
CA GLY A 551 -18.19 -5.68 19.74
C GLY A 551 -17.76 -4.85 20.95
N THR A 552 -16.86 -3.89 20.75
CA THR A 552 -16.37 -3.00 21.82
C THR A 552 -17.38 -1.93 22.24
N ALA A 553 -18.29 -1.50 21.35
CA ALA A 553 -19.37 -0.56 21.68
C ALA A 553 -20.38 -1.14 22.68
N VAL A 554 -20.58 -2.46 22.64
CA VAL A 554 -21.42 -3.16 23.60
C VAL A 554 -20.76 -3.21 24.97
N ASP A 555 -19.42 -3.29 25.08
CA ASP A 555 -18.69 -3.35 26.35
C ASP A 555 -19.01 -2.18 27.27
N ALA A 556 -19.07 -0.96 26.74
CA ALA A 556 -19.45 0.22 27.53
C ALA A 556 -20.87 0.08 28.14
N ASN A 557 -21.83 -0.46 27.37
CA ASN A 557 -23.19 -0.71 27.87
C ASN A 557 -23.20 -1.84 28.89
N VAL A 558 -22.45 -2.91 28.68
CA VAL A 558 -22.27 -4.01 29.63
C VAL A 558 -21.75 -3.48 30.97
N LEU A 559 -20.72 -2.64 30.95
CA LEU A 559 -20.16 -2.02 32.16
C LEU A 559 -21.21 -1.20 32.91
N ILE A 560 -21.92 -0.35 32.20
CA ILE A 560 -22.97 0.50 32.80
C ILE A 560 -24.04 -0.38 33.44
N TYR A 561 -24.50 -1.40 32.73
CA TYR A 561 -25.58 -2.28 33.21
C TYR A 561 -25.13 -3.13 34.40
N GLU A 562 -23.93 -3.65 34.41
CA GLU A 562 -23.38 -4.37 35.57
C GLU A 562 -23.27 -3.46 36.81
N ARG A 563 -22.84 -2.20 36.64
CA ARG A 563 -22.81 -1.22 37.73
C ARG A 563 -24.23 -0.87 38.22
N ILE A 564 -25.18 -0.68 37.32
CA ILE A 564 -26.60 -0.46 37.72
C ILE A 564 -27.15 -1.67 38.50
N LYS A 565 -26.80 -2.90 38.07
CA LYS A 565 -27.16 -4.13 38.80
C LYS A 565 -26.59 -4.16 40.23
N GLU A 566 -25.34 -3.74 40.40
CA GLU A 566 -24.69 -3.64 41.71
C GLU A 566 -25.43 -2.64 42.60
N GLU A 567 -25.76 -1.44 42.11
CA GLU A 567 -26.46 -0.42 42.85
C GLU A 567 -27.92 -0.84 43.23
N LEU A 568 -28.60 -1.54 42.32
CA LEU A 568 -29.93 -2.11 42.60
C LEU A 568 -29.88 -3.20 43.66
N LYS A 569 -28.83 -4.06 43.67
CA LYS A 569 -28.62 -5.07 44.72
C LYS A 569 -28.38 -4.46 46.10
N LEU A 570 -27.79 -3.27 46.14
CA LEU A 570 -27.65 -2.49 47.38
C LEU A 570 -28.96 -1.88 47.89
N GLY A 571 -30.08 -2.13 47.21
CA GLY A 571 -31.42 -1.65 47.59
C GLY A 571 -31.73 -0.20 47.16
N LYS A 572 -30.93 0.39 46.29
CA LYS A 572 -31.13 1.77 45.79
C LYS A 572 -32.30 1.78 44.79
N GLY A 573 -33.11 2.84 44.80
CA GLY A 573 -34.16 3.04 43.82
C GLY A 573 -33.62 3.26 42.40
N MET A 574 -34.39 2.94 41.36
CA MET A 574 -34.01 2.99 39.97
C MET A 574 -33.37 4.33 39.55
N LYS A 575 -33.91 5.48 39.98
CA LYS A 575 -33.38 6.82 39.66
C LYS A 575 -31.94 6.99 40.17
N GLN A 576 -31.71 6.56 41.40
CA GLN A 576 -30.40 6.65 42.05
C GLN A 576 -29.43 5.63 41.45
N ALA A 577 -29.85 4.39 41.28
CA ALA A 577 -29.05 3.31 40.68
C ALA A 577 -28.57 3.66 39.27
N LEU A 578 -29.42 4.25 38.44
CA LEU A 578 -29.03 4.75 37.12
C LEU A 578 -27.98 5.87 37.20
N SER A 579 -28.24 6.89 38.06
CA SER A 579 -27.31 8.03 38.18
C SER A 579 -25.94 7.63 38.66
N GLU A 580 -25.87 6.76 39.67
CA GLU A 580 -24.63 6.26 40.25
C GLU A 580 -23.95 5.22 39.32
N GLY A 581 -24.73 4.33 38.71
CA GLY A 581 -24.20 3.35 37.75
C GLY A 581 -23.50 3.98 36.58
N TYR A 582 -24.10 4.99 35.94
CA TYR A 582 -23.43 5.78 34.88
C TYR A 582 -22.26 6.59 35.41
N GLY A 583 -22.33 7.16 36.62
CA GLY A 583 -21.24 7.91 37.23
C GLY A 583 -20.03 7.05 37.53
N ASN A 584 -20.27 5.90 38.19
CA ASN A 584 -19.21 4.97 38.59
C ASN A 584 -18.58 4.21 37.39
N ALA A 585 -19.36 3.97 36.33
CA ALA A 585 -18.86 3.35 35.11
C ALA A 585 -18.03 4.31 34.25
N PHE A 586 -18.25 5.62 34.31
CA PHE A 586 -17.67 6.62 33.42
C PHE A 586 -16.14 6.57 33.37
N SER A 587 -15.49 6.55 34.53
CA SER A 587 -14.03 6.52 34.61
C SER A 587 -13.43 5.31 33.91
N ALA A 588 -13.97 4.13 34.18
CA ALA A 588 -13.48 2.90 33.59
C ALA A 588 -13.73 2.83 32.07
N ILE A 589 -14.87 3.32 31.57
CA ILE A 589 -15.17 3.40 30.15
C ILE A 589 -14.25 4.39 29.45
N PHE A 590 -13.97 5.54 30.08
CA PHE A 590 -13.06 6.53 29.52
C PHE A 590 -11.64 5.97 29.43
N ASP A 591 -11.13 5.36 30.49
CA ASP A 591 -9.79 4.78 30.54
C ASP A 591 -9.60 3.69 29.48
N SER A 592 -10.58 2.83 29.33
CA SER A 592 -10.65 1.76 28.34
C SER A 592 -10.61 2.28 26.88
N ASN A 593 -11.50 3.23 26.58
CA ASN A 593 -11.51 3.81 25.22
C ASN A 593 -10.25 4.62 24.92
N LEU A 594 -9.64 5.26 25.92
CA LEU A 594 -8.39 6.02 25.73
C LEU A 594 -7.21 5.10 25.43
N THR A 595 -7.10 3.94 26.09
CA THR A 595 -6.05 2.97 25.79
C THR A 595 -6.18 2.41 24.38
N SER A 596 -7.40 2.07 23.96
CA SER A 596 -7.69 1.63 22.59
C SER A 596 -7.43 2.76 21.55
N LEU A 597 -7.72 4.01 21.92
CA LEU A 597 -7.43 5.17 21.07
C LEU A 597 -5.92 5.39 20.89
N ILE A 598 -5.11 5.22 21.94
CA ILE A 598 -3.65 5.31 21.86
C ILE A 598 -3.11 4.31 20.83
N THR A 599 -3.52 3.05 20.91
CA THR A 599 -3.10 2.02 19.95
C THR A 599 -3.63 2.30 18.55
N GLY A 600 -4.87 2.79 18.41
CA GLY A 600 -5.45 3.20 17.15
C GLY A 600 -4.69 4.34 16.48
N VAL A 601 -4.27 5.36 17.24
CA VAL A 601 -3.47 6.49 16.73
C VAL A 601 -2.07 6.01 16.31
N ILE A 602 -1.42 5.15 17.07
CA ILE A 602 -0.14 4.57 16.68
C ILE A 602 -0.29 3.83 15.35
N LEU A 603 -1.33 3.01 15.23
CA LEU A 603 -1.62 2.26 14.01
C LEU A 603 -1.93 3.19 12.81
N LEU A 604 -2.60 4.30 13.04
CA LEU A 604 -2.89 5.31 12.01
C LEU A 604 -1.62 5.97 11.48
N VAL A 605 -0.68 6.30 12.39
CA VAL A 605 0.58 6.97 12.03
C VAL A 605 1.58 6.01 11.40
N THR A 606 1.70 4.78 11.92
CA THR A 606 2.70 3.81 11.45
C THR A 606 2.19 2.90 10.32
N GLY A 607 0.86 2.75 10.19
CA GLY A 607 0.23 1.90 9.19
C GLY A 607 0.19 2.53 7.80
N THR A 608 0.18 1.68 6.78
CA THR A 608 0.06 2.08 5.37
C THR A 608 -1.13 1.39 4.72
N GLY A 609 -1.68 1.97 3.64
CA GLY A 609 -2.74 1.37 2.82
C GLY A 609 -3.94 0.83 3.62
N PRO A 610 -4.26 -0.47 3.47
CA PRO A 610 -5.44 -1.09 4.10
C PRO A 610 -5.47 -0.97 5.64
N ILE A 611 -4.30 -1.00 6.31
CA ILE A 611 -4.21 -0.88 7.77
C ILE A 611 -4.62 0.52 8.24
N ARG A 612 -4.25 1.55 7.50
CA ARG A 612 -4.64 2.92 7.81
C ARG A 612 -6.17 3.09 7.73
N GLY A 613 -6.81 2.44 6.73
CA GLY A 613 -8.26 2.35 6.64
C GLY A 613 -8.89 1.68 7.85
N PHE A 614 -8.34 0.55 8.33
CA PHE A 614 -8.74 -0.13 9.56
C PHE A 614 -8.61 0.80 10.78
N ALA A 615 -7.44 1.44 10.96
CA ALA A 615 -7.19 2.34 12.09
C ALA A 615 -8.17 3.52 12.12
N THR A 616 -8.44 4.12 10.96
CA THR A 616 -9.38 5.23 10.81
C THR A 616 -10.79 4.82 11.24
N THR A 617 -11.30 3.70 10.73
CA THR A 617 -12.64 3.20 11.09
C THR A 617 -12.71 2.82 12.56
N TRP A 618 -11.67 2.24 13.12
CA TRP A 618 -11.58 1.85 14.51
C TRP A 618 -11.59 3.06 15.45
N ILE A 619 -10.77 4.08 15.19
CA ILE A 619 -10.72 5.34 15.96
C ILE A 619 -12.07 6.04 15.94
N ILE A 620 -12.66 6.22 14.76
CA ILE A 620 -13.99 6.85 14.62
C ILE A 620 -15.03 6.05 15.41
N GLY A 621 -15.03 4.72 15.27
CA GLY A 621 -15.96 3.85 15.97
C GLY A 621 -15.82 3.92 17.49
N ILE A 622 -14.59 3.98 18.04
CA ILE A 622 -14.33 4.15 19.48
C ILE A 622 -14.94 5.46 19.99
N VAL A 623 -14.66 6.57 19.32
CA VAL A 623 -15.16 7.89 19.74
C VAL A 623 -16.70 7.95 19.70
N ILE A 624 -17.29 7.40 18.65
CA ILE A 624 -18.74 7.35 18.50
C ILE A 624 -19.38 6.38 19.50
N SER A 625 -18.76 5.22 19.76
CA SER A 625 -19.24 4.25 20.74
C SER A 625 -19.29 4.85 22.15
N PHE A 626 -18.26 5.61 22.51
CA PHE A 626 -18.22 6.33 23.78
C PHE A 626 -19.40 7.33 23.87
N PHE A 627 -19.65 8.09 22.82
CA PHE A 627 -20.75 9.04 22.76
C PHE A 627 -22.13 8.35 22.85
N THR A 628 -22.35 7.30 22.06
CA THR A 628 -23.66 6.61 22.01
C THR A 628 -23.97 5.84 23.30
N ALA A 629 -22.98 5.13 23.85
CA ALA A 629 -23.16 4.31 25.04
C ALA A 629 -23.29 5.15 26.33
N VAL A 630 -22.46 6.20 26.48
CA VAL A 630 -22.43 6.96 27.73
C VAL A 630 -23.45 8.10 27.74
N PHE A 631 -23.60 8.81 26.62
CA PHE A 631 -24.44 10.01 26.61
C PHE A 631 -25.83 9.76 26.02
N LEU A 632 -25.94 9.07 24.89
CA LEU A 632 -27.21 8.87 24.20
C LEU A 632 -28.14 7.92 24.99
N THR A 633 -27.61 6.76 25.42
CA THR A 633 -28.40 5.82 26.24
C THR A 633 -28.81 6.43 27.57
N ARG A 634 -27.92 7.17 28.25
CA ARG A 634 -28.22 7.87 29.48
C ARG A 634 -29.34 8.90 29.31
N LEU A 635 -29.31 9.67 28.22
CA LEU A 635 -30.34 10.65 27.91
C LEU A 635 -31.73 10.00 27.82
N VAL A 636 -31.82 8.85 27.13
CA VAL A 636 -33.09 8.13 26.95
C VAL A 636 -33.55 7.53 28.27
N PHE A 637 -32.69 6.85 29.02
CA PHE A 637 -33.06 6.28 30.33
C PHE A 637 -33.48 7.35 31.31
N GLU A 638 -32.69 8.43 31.47
CA GLU A 638 -33.05 9.52 32.39
C GLU A 638 -34.38 10.20 32.00
N ASN A 639 -34.66 10.39 30.70
CA ASN A 639 -35.93 10.98 30.25
C ASN A 639 -37.14 10.06 30.51
N ARG A 640 -36.97 8.74 30.37
CA ARG A 640 -38.06 7.78 30.65
C ARG A 640 -38.33 7.62 32.16
N VAL A 641 -37.26 7.48 32.94
CA VAL A 641 -37.34 7.32 34.40
C VAL A 641 -37.78 8.61 35.10
N SER A 642 -37.44 9.79 34.56
CA SER A 642 -37.97 11.07 35.10
C SER A 642 -39.49 11.25 34.90
N LYS A 643 -40.09 10.54 33.94
CA LYS A 643 -41.54 10.47 33.69
C LYS A 643 -42.21 9.26 34.37
N ASP A 644 -41.54 8.70 35.38
CA ASP A 644 -41.94 7.53 36.14
C ASP A 644 -42.27 6.26 35.31
N LYS A 645 -41.68 6.22 34.08
CA LYS A 645 -41.70 5.03 33.22
C LYS A 645 -40.44 4.21 33.47
N TRP A 646 -40.53 2.91 33.31
CA TRP A 646 -39.40 1.95 33.49
C TRP A 646 -38.87 1.86 34.93
N MET A 647 -39.65 2.23 35.95
CA MET A 647 -39.22 2.19 37.34
C MET A 647 -38.98 0.76 37.87
N ASN A 648 -39.69 -0.22 37.35
CA ASN A 648 -39.61 -1.63 37.79
C ASN A 648 -38.80 -2.51 36.80
N GLN A 649 -37.90 -1.91 36.01
CA GLN A 649 -37.14 -2.68 35.03
C GLN A 649 -36.01 -3.47 35.72
N THR A 650 -35.80 -4.68 35.23
CA THR A 650 -34.68 -5.54 35.65
C THR A 650 -33.59 -5.57 34.56
N PHE A 651 -32.34 -5.56 34.96
CA PHE A 651 -31.18 -5.70 34.07
C PHE A 651 -30.72 -7.15 34.02
N THR A 652 -31.58 -8.11 34.28
CA THR A 652 -31.31 -9.54 34.24
C THR A 652 -32.49 -10.28 33.66
N THR A 653 -32.24 -11.35 32.94
CA THR A 653 -33.20 -12.37 32.50
C THR A 653 -33.16 -13.56 33.44
N SER A 654 -34.10 -14.49 33.30
CA SER A 654 -34.08 -15.76 34.03
C SER A 654 -32.77 -16.57 33.78
N PHE A 655 -32.18 -16.43 32.60
CA PHE A 655 -30.91 -17.06 32.23
C PHE A 655 -29.74 -16.36 32.91
N SER A 656 -29.64 -15.05 32.82
CA SER A 656 -28.52 -14.27 33.32
C SER A 656 -28.52 -14.01 34.81
N LYS A 657 -29.69 -14.21 35.49
CA LYS A 657 -29.84 -13.96 36.94
C LYS A 657 -28.87 -14.78 37.79
N ASN A 658 -28.61 -16.03 37.41
CA ASN A 658 -27.73 -16.95 38.14
C ASN A 658 -26.35 -17.11 37.50
N PHE A 659 -26.07 -16.36 36.44
CA PHE A 659 -24.78 -16.49 35.71
C PHE A 659 -23.64 -15.92 36.56
N MET A 660 -22.70 -16.79 36.95
CA MET A 660 -21.52 -16.47 37.76
C MET A 660 -21.77 -15.77 39.10
N GLN A 661 -22.99 -15.87 39.68
CA GLN A 661 -23.29 -15.30 41.00
C GLN A 661 -22.80 -16.25 42.11
N ASP A 662 -22.33 -15.64 43.20
CA ASP A 662 -21.95 -16.29 44.46
C ASP A 662 -20.84 -17.35 44.37
N LYS A 663 -20.06 -17.35 43.28
CA LYS A 663 -18.85 -18.19 43.16
C LYS A 663 -17.62 -17.41 43.65
N ASN A 664 -16.98 -17.93 44.66
CA ASN A 664 -15.76 -17.36 45.21
C ASN A 664 -14.56 -18.25 44.81
N TYR A 665 -13.95 -17.94 43.68
CA TYR A 665 -12.77 -18.66 43.20
C TYR A 665 -11.49 -18.07 43.83
N HIS A 666 -10.56 -18.92 44.22
CA HIS A 666 -9.28 -18.52 44.83
C HIS A 666 -8.18 -18.35 43.79
N PHE A 667 -8.32 -17.38 42.90
CA PHE A 667 -7.39 -17.15 41.79
C PHE A 667 -5.94 -16.93 42.25
N LEU A 668 -5.75 -16.09 43.25
CA LEU A 668 -4.41 -15.79 43.75
C LEU A 668 -3.72 -16.96 44.48
N SER A 669 -4.44 -17.94 45.01
CA SER A 669 -3.79 -19.11 45.60
C SER A 669 -3.13 -20.00 44.52
N MET A 670 -3.62 -19.96 43.30
CA MET A 670 -3.18 -20.77 42.17
C MET A 670 -2.06 -20.12 41.34
N TYR A 671 -1.56 -18.92 41.73
CA TYR A 671 -0.64 -18.17 40.87
C TYR A 671 0.64 -18.95 40.47
N LYS A 672 1.18 -19.80 41.34
CA LYS A 672 2.36 -20.62 41.03
C LYS A 672 2.05 -21.61 39.90
N THR A 673 0.91 -22.31 39.99
CA THR A 673 0.48 -23.27 38.97
C THR A 673 0.18 -22.56 37.64
N THR A 674 -0.52 -21.43 37.71
CA THR A 674 -0.82 -20.65 36.50
C THR A 674 0.43 -20.11 35.82
N PHE A 675 1.40 -19.56 36.57
CA PHE A 675 2.70 -19.14 36.04
C PHE A 675 3.49 -20.29 35.39
N THR A 676 3.41 -21.49 35.97
CA THR A 676 4.06 -22.67 35.38
C THR A 676 3.38 -23.05 34.07
N VAL A 677 2.03 -23.09 34.02
CA VAL A 677 1.28 -23.41 32.79
C VAL A 677 1.59 -22.40 31.68
N TRP A 678 1.52 -21.09 32.00
CA TRP A 678 1.84 -20.02 31.06
C TRP A 678 3.31 -20.04 30.64
N GLY A 679 4.23 -20.32 31.57
CA GLY A 679 5.64 -20.47 31.25
C GLY A 679 5.92 -21.62 30.30
N VAL A 680 5.25 -22.74 30.46
CA VAL A 680 5.32 -23.89 29.52
C VAL A 680 4.71 -23.51 28.18
N ALA A 681 3.55 -22.86 28.14
CA ALA A 681 2.93 -22.42 26.90
C ALA A 681 3.85 -21.46 26.11
N VAL A 682 4.43 -20.47 26.77
CA VAL A 682 5.41 -19.54 26.18
C VAL A 682 6.65 -20.28 25.69
N LEU A 683 7.17 -21.23 26.48
CA LEU A 683 8.33 -22.03 26.07
C LEU A 683 8.03 -22.84 24.81
N VAL A 684 6.87 -23.47 24.72
CA VAL A 684 6.42 -24.20 23.52
C VAL A 684 6.34 -23.25 22.31
N CYS A 685 5.79 -22.04 22.49
CA CYS A 685 5.74 -21.02 21.45
C CYS A 685 7.13 -20.60 20.99
N ILE A 686 8.07 -20.34 21.92
CA ILE A 686 9.45 -19.96 21.59
C ILE A 686 10.18 -21.12 20.86
N VAL A 687 10.01 -22.36 21.33
CA VAL A 687 10.59 -23.53 20.66
C VAL A 687 10.02 -23.69 19.25
N SER A 688 8.69 -23.54 19.08
CA SER A 688 8.07 -23.57 17.75
C SER A 688 8.64 -22.48 16.85
N PHE A 689 8.78 -21.28 17.36
CA PHE A 689 9.39 -20.17 16.63
C PHE A 689 10.83 -20.45 16.19
N ALA A 690 11.64 -21.05 17.08
CA ALA A 690 13.03 -21.39 16.78
C ALA A 690 13.17 -22.52 15.76
N VAL A 691 12.28 -23.53 15.81
CA VAL A 691 12.35 -24.74 14.97
C VAL A 691 11.62 -24.56 13.64
N ARG A 692 10.40 -24.01 13.67
CA ARG A 692 9.55 -23.87 12.48
C ARG A 692 9.60 -22.49 11.87
N GLY A 693 10.01 -21.47 12.61
CA GLY A 693 9.99 -20.07 12.18
C GLY A 693 8.57 -19.51 12.04
N LEU A 694 8.47 -18.43 11.30
CA LEU A 694 7.21 -17.75 10.95
C LEU A 694 7.06 -17.71 9.43
N SER A 695 5.86 -17.97 8.94
CA SER A 695 5.52 -17.72 7.55
C SER A 695 5.29 -16.24 7.35
N ARG A 696 6.24 -15.57 6.70
CA ARG A 696 6.19 -14.14 6.42
C ARG A 696 5.68 -13.91 5.00
N SER A 697 4.74 -12.96 4.84
CA SER A 697 4.26 -12.51 3.54
C SER A 697 5.35 -11.73 2.79
N ILE A 698 5.06 -11.40 1.53
CA ILE A 698 5.93 -10.54 0.73
C ILE A 698 6.09 -9.13 1.33
N ASP A 699 5.17 -8.68 2.19
CA ASP A 699 5.27 -7.40 2.89
C ASP A 699 6.53 -7.31 3.76
N PHE A 700 7.00 -8.44 4.29
CA PHE A 700 8.17 -8.53 5.18
C PHE A 700 9.41 -9.11 4.50
N THR A 701 9.22 -9.86 3.42
CA THR A 701 10.34 -10.53 2.70
C THR A 701 10.70 -9.84 1.40
N GLY A 702 9.80 -9.03 0.87
CA GLY A 702 9.82 -8.63 -0.52
C GLY A 702 9.43 -9.80 -1.43
N GLY A 703 9.00 -9.52 -2.63
CA GLY A 703 8.62 -10.55 -3.60
C GLY A 703 7.39 -10.19 -4.41
N ARG A 704 6.86 -11.21 -5.08
CA ARG A 704 5.63 -11.15 -5.89
C ARG A 704 4.64 -12.20 -5.40
N ASN A 705 3.39 -11.83 -5.32
CA ASN A 705 2.26 -12.71 -5.04
C ASN A 705 1.32 -12.71 -6.25
N TYR A 706 0.88 -13.90 -6.64
CA TYR A 706 -0.13 -14.09 -7.65
C TYR A 706 -1.24 -14.97 -7.08
N VAL A 707 -2.47 -14.46 -7.06
CA VAL A 707 -3.64 -15.27 -6.77
C VAL A 707 -4.21 -15.75 -8.09
N VAL A 708 -4.20 -17.06 -8.28
CA VAL A 708 -4.57 -17.71 -9.54
C VAL A 708 -5.78 -18.61 -9.32
N THR A 709 -6.78 -18.45 -10.18
CA THR A 709 -7.88 -19.41 -10.29
C THR A 709 -7.45 -20.56 -11.18
N LEU A 710 -7.68 -21.79 -10.77
CA LEU A 710 -7.37 -22.99 -11.54
C LEU A 710 -8.58 -23.45 -12.37
N ASN A 711 -8.33 -24.18 -13.44
CA ASN A 711 -9.40 -24.73 -14.30
C ASN A 711 -10.23 -25.80 -13.60
N LYS A 712 -9.70 -26.47 -12.59
CA LYS A 712 -10.36 -27.54 -11.82
C LYS A 712 -9.88 -27.55 -10.36
N PRO A 713 -10.69 -28.09 -9.42
CA PRO A 713 -10.23 -28.30 -8.05
C PRO A 713 -8.98 -29.17 -8.02
N THR A 714 -7.94 -28.73 -7.32
CA THR A 714 -6.63 -29.38 -7.32
C THR A 714 -6.02 -29.33 -5.91
N HIS A 715 -5.28 -30.37 -5.55
CA HIS A 715 -4.50 -30.35 -4.32
C HIS A 715 -3.31 -29.40 -4.45
N VAL A 716 -3.12 -28.55 -3.45
CA VAL A 716 -2.02 -27.54 -3.42
C VAL A 716 -0.65 -28.18 -3.62
N GLU A 717 -0.47 -29.38 -3.11
CA GLU A 717 0.80 -30.10 -3.22
C GLU A 717 1.18 -30.43 -4.66
N ASP A 718 0.20 -30.67 -5.54
CA ASP A 718 0.47 -30.93 -6.96
C ASP A 718 0.87 -29.65 -7.68
N VAL A 719 0.25 -28.51 -7.33
CA VAL A 719 0.65 -27.20 -7.84
C VAL A 719 2.05 -26.85 -7.33
N ARG A 720 2.34 -27.11 -6.05
CA ARG A 720 3.66 -26.87 -5.44
C ARG A 720 4.78 -27.63 -6.15
N LYS A 721 4.57 -28.89 -6.48
CA LYS A 721 5.55 -29.71 -7.22
C LYS A 721 5.89 -29.12 -8.58
N VAL A 722 4.91 -28.59 -9.30
CA VAL A 722 5.11 -28.00 -10.63
C VAL A 722 5.76 -26.62 -10.53
N MET A 723 5.48 -25.87 -9.45
CA MET A 723 6.09 -24.56 -9.22
C MET A 723 7.50 -24.65 -8.65
N GLN A 724 7.88 -25.79 -8.05
CA GLN A 724 9.20 -26.00 -7.48
C GLN A 724 10.27 -25.98 -8.57
N GLY A 725 11.18 -24.98 -8.52
CA GLY A 725 12.24 -24.79 -9.51
C GLY A 725 11.79 -24.12 -10.82
N ALA A 726 10.53 -23.72 -10.95
CA ALA A 726 10.05 -22.98 -12.12
C ALA A 726 10.70 -21.60 -12.25
N PHE A 727 10.88 -20.92 -11.13
CA PHE A 727 11.53 -19.63 -11.06
C PHE A 727 13.02 -19.77 -10.76
N VAL A 728 13.88 -19.31 -11.67
CA VAL A 728 15.34 -19.27 -11.48
C VAL A 728 15.80 -17.83 -11.64
N ASN A 729 16.44 -17.28 -10.61
CA ASN A 729 16.95 -15.92 -10.63
C ASN A 729 17.99 -15.73 -11.75
N THR A 730 17.89 -14.63 -12.48
CA THR A 730 18.79 -14.28 -13.58
C THR A 730 19.63 -13.04 -13.31
N VAL A 731 19.33 -12.33 -12.21
CA VAL A 731 19.96 -11.05 -11.83
C VAL A 731 20.35 -11.10 -10.35
N GLY A 732 21.36 -10.31 -9.97
CA GLY A 732 21.82 -10.14 -8.60
C GLY A 732 22.71 -11.27 -8.08
N GLU A 733 22.99 -11.28 -6.77
CA GLU A 733 23.84 -12.27 -6.09
C GLU A 733 23.31 -13.71 -6.15
N ASN A 734 22.02 -13.86 -6.39
CA ASN A 734 21.35 -15.15 -6.49
C ASN A 734 21.12 -15.62 -7.93
N ALA A 735 21.78 -14.99 -8.92
CA ALA A 735 21.69 -15.42 -10.32
C ALA A 735 22.07 -16.91 -10.48
N GLY A 736 21.26 -17.66 -11.21
CA GLY A 736 21.42 -19.12 -11.41
C GLY A 736 20.88 -20.00 -10.29
N LYS A 737 20.41 -19.44 -9.15
CA LYS A 737 19.78 -20.19 -8.06
C LYS A 737 18.26 -20.19 -8.20
N PRO A 738 17.56 -21.28 -7.80
CA PRO A 738 16.11 -21.28 -7.74
C PRO A 738 15.60 -20.19 -6.80
N ALA A 739 14.57 -19.46 -7.23
CA ALA A 739 13.88 -18.49 -6.38
C ALA A 739 13.02 -19.24 -5.33
N THR A 740 12.95 -18.69 -4.14
CA THR A 740 12.02 -19.19 -3.12
C THR A 740 10.59 -19.04 -3.63
N THR A 741 9.86 -20.14 -3.71
CA THR A 741 8.48 -20.14 -4.19
C THR A 741 7.61 -20.89 -3.21
N THR A 742 6.55 -20.25 -2.74
CA THR A 742 5.54 -20.84 -1.84
C THR A 742 4.19 -20.91 -2.55
N VAL A 743 3.44 -21.99 -2.32
CA VAL A 743 2.10 -22.18 -2.88
C VAL A 743 1.15 -22.51 -1.73
N ILE A 744 0.07 -21.75 -1.61
CA ILE A 744 -0.94 -21.88 -0.55
C ILE A 744 -2.33 -21.92 -1.18
N ALA A 745 -3.21 -22.81 -0.68
CA ALA A 745 -4.62 -22.80 -1.07
C ALA A 745 -5.32 -21.57 -0.49
N LEU A 746 -6.19 -20.97 -1.28
CA LEU A 746 -7.14 -19.99 -0.83
C LEU A 746 -8.56 -20.55 -1.02
N GLY A 747 -9.37 -20.45 0.04
CA GLY A 747 -10.71 -21.04 0.04
C GLY A 747 -10.71 -22.57 0.23
N THR A 748 -11.91 -23.12 0.30
CA THR A 748 -12.15 -24.55 0.50
C THR A 748 -12.50 -25.27 -0.79
N ASP A 749 -12.62 -24.54 -1.92
CA ASP A 749 -13.03 -25.06 -3.21
C ASP A 749 -11.90 -25.76 -3.99
N GLY A 750 -10.65 -25.61 -3.55
CA GLY A 750 -9.46 -26.15 -4.22
C GLY A 750 -9.19 -25.56 -5.60
N LYS A 751 -9.89 -24.48 -5.99
CA LYS A 751 -9.75 -23.83 -7.28
C LYS A 751 -8.87 -22.59 -7.26
N THR A 752 -8.57 -22.05 -6.07
CA THR A 752 -7.81 -20.83 -5.95
C THR A 752 -6.53 -21.08 -5.17
N VAL A 753 -5.41 -20.64 -5.73
CA VAL A 753 -4.09 -20.76 -5.10
C VAL A 753 -3.37 -19.42 -5.11
N ARG A 754 -2.60 -19.15 -4.05
CA ARG A 754 -1.63 -18.07 -3.99
C ARG A 754 -0.24 -18.63 -4.28
N VAL A 755 0.44 -18.06 -5.24
CA VAL A 755 1.84 -18.36 -5.56
C VAL A 755 2.67 -17.14 -5.21
N SER A 756 3.57 -17.27 -4.24
CA SER A 756 4.49 -16.21 -3.81
C SER A 756 5.92 -16.57 -4.23
N THR A 757 6.66 -15.60 -4.78
CA THR A 757 8.04 -15.82 -5.23
C THR A 757 8.90 -14.58 -5.04
N ASN A 758 10.19 -14.77 -4.74
CA ASN A 758 11.21 -13.72 -4.71
C ASN A 758 12.04 -13.63 -6.00
N TYR A 759 11.49 -14.13 -7.12
CA TYR A 759 12.15 -14.12 -8.42
C TYR A 759 12.62 -12.71 -8.80
N ASN A 760 13.92 -12.57 -9.09
CA ASN A 760 14.59 -11.32 -9.51
C ASN A 760 14.09 -10.07 -8.75
N ILE A 761 13.93 -10.18 -7.44
CA ILE A 761 13.35 -9.12 -6.62
C ILE A 761 14.23 -7.85 -6.58
N ASP A 762 15.53 -8.01 -6.74
CA ASP A 762 16.51 -6.90 -6.77
C ASP A 762 16.50 -6.13 -8.10
N SER A 763 15.76 -6.60 -9.10
CA SER A 763 15.62 -5.92 -10.39
C SER A 763 14.43 -4.96 -10.38
N ASN A 764 14.70 -3.69 -10.67
CA ASN A 764 13.67 -2.66 -10.85
C ASN A 764 13.13 -2.59 -12.30
N ASN A 765 13.48 -3.54 -13.16
CA ASN A 765 13.03 -3.57 -14.54
C ASN A 765 11.59 -4.08 -14.64
N PRO A 766 10.62 -3.30 -15.13
CA PRO A 766 9.22 -3.74 -15.30
C PRO A 766 9.06 -4.99 -16.18
N ALA A 767 9.98 -5.22 -17.13
CA ALA A 767 9.96 -6.42 -17.96
C ALA A 767 10.15 -7.74 -17.18
N GLU A 768 10.68 -7.68 -15.94
CA GLU A 768 10.82 -8.86 -15.08
C GLU A 768 9.48 -9.31 -14.50
N ASP A 769 8.52 -8.40 -14.36
CA ASP A 769 7.16 -8.73 -13.91
C ASP A 769 6.42 -9.52 -14.99
N ASP A 770 6.50 -9.08 -16.25
CA ASP A 770 5.96 -9.82 -17.42
C ASP A 770 6.60 -11.20 -17.60
N LYS A 771 7.92 -11.30 -17.35
CA LYS A 771 8.63 -12.59 -17.40
C LYS A 771 8.14 -13.53 -16.30
N ALA A 772 7.98 -13.01 -15.07
CA ALA A 772 7.50 -13.80 -13.94
C ALA A 772 6.10 -14.37 -14.20
N GLU A 773 5.17 -13.56 -14.72
CA GLU A 773 3.83 -13.99 -15.10
C GLU A 773 3.86 -15.02 -16.25
N THR A 774 4.76 -14.84 -17.21
CA THR A 774 4.94 -15.81 -18.29
C THR A 774 5.49 -17.14 -17.79
N ILE A 775 6.44 -17.13 -16.85
CA ILE A 775 6.97 -18.33 -16.20
C ILE A 775 5.87 -19.03 -15.43
N LEU A 776 5.08 -18.29 -14.66
CA LEU A 776 3.93 -18.80 -13.91
C LEU A 776 2.91 -19.50 -14.84
N TYR A 777 2.51 -18.82 -15.92
CA TYR A 777 1.61 -19.38 -16.92
C TYR A 777 2.13 -20.67 -17.51
N ASN A 778 3.39 -20.68 -17.95
CA ASN A 778 3.98 -21.85 -18.60
C ASN A 778 4.08 -23.04 -17.64
N ALA A 779 4.44 -22.80 -16.36
CA ALA A 779 4.51 -23.84 -15.34
C ALA A 779 3.12 -24.42 -15.05
N LEU A 780 2.11 -23.58 -14.81
CA LEU A 780 0.74 -24.03 -14.52
C LEU A 780 0.09 -24.71 -15.72
N LYS A 781 0.34 -24.23 -16.95
CA LYS A 781 -0.13 -24.87 -18.18
C LYS A 781 0.49 -26.22 -18.41
N LYS A 782 1.80 -26.36 -18.15
CA LYS A 782 2.51 -27.65 -18.20
C LYS A 782 1.96 -28.65 -17.18
N GLY A 783 1.54 -28.17 -16.01
CA GLY A 783 0.87 -28.98 -14.99
C GLY A 783 -0.59 -29.33 -15.28
N GLY A 784 -1.18 -28.76 -16.34
CA GLY A 784 -2.59 -28.97 -16.70
C GLY A 784 -3.58 -28.25 -15.75
N PHE A 785 -3.13 -27.24 -15.01
CA PHE A 785 -3.93 -26.48 -14.04
C PHE A 785 -4.58 -25.24 -14.66
N VAL A 786 -4.08 -24.81 -15.82
CA VAL A 786 -4.58 -23.68 -16.60
C VAL A 786 -4.75 -24.11 -18.04
N SER A 787 -5.90 -23.77 -18.65
CA SER A 787 -6.24 -24.13 -20.02
C SER A 787 -6.30 -22.91 -20.97
N GLN A 788 -5.92 -21.72 -20.51
CA GLN A 788 -5.91 -20.51 -21.33
C GLN A 788 -5.05 -20.65 -22.59
N ALA A 789 -5.54 -20.07 -23.70
CA ALA A 789 -4.85 -20.13 -24.99
C ALA A 789 -3.58 -19.25 -25.01
N SER A 790 -3.60 -18.11 -24.33
CA SER A 790 -2.52 -17.12 -24.34
C SER A 790 -2.19 -16.60 -22.94
N VAL A 791 -0.97 -16.07 -22.78
CA VAL A 791 -0.55 -15.37 -21.55
C VAL A 791 -1.43 -14.15 -21.30
N GLN A 792 -1.87 -13.45 -22.34
CA GLN A 792 -2.72 -12.26 -22.19
C GLN A 792 -4.07 -12.60 -21.55
N ASN A 793 -4.70 -13.71 -21.99
CA ASN A 793 -5.94 -14.18 -21.37
C ASN A 793 -5.71 -14.62 -19.91
N PHE A 794 -4.56 -15.22 -19.61
CA PHE A 794 -4.20 -15.63 -18.25
C PHE A 794 -3.98 -14.44 -17.32
N LYS A 795 -3.49 -13.32 -17.85
CA LYS A 795 -3.30 -12.06 -17.10
C LYS A 795 -4.60 -11.29 -16.88
N ASN A 796 -5.65 -11.59 -17.65
CA ASN A 796 -6.90 -10.87 -17.56
C ASN A 796 -7.74 -11.37 -16.36
N PRO A 797 -7.94 -10.54 -15.31
CA PRO A 797 -8.68 -10.95 -14.11
C PRO A 797 -10.18 -11.15 -14.34
N ASP A 798 -10.72 -10.67 -15.46
CA ASP A 798 -12.13 -10.84 -15.82
C ASP A 798 -12.42 -12.23 -16.43
N ILE A 799 -11.40 -12.92 -16.94
CA ILE A 799 -11.51 -14.25 -17.55
C ILE A 799 -11.18 -15.33 -16.51
N ARG A 800 -12.20 -15.91 -15.88
CA ARG A 800 -12.02 -16.99 -14.87
C ARG A 800 -12.03 -18.39 -15.46
N GLU A 801 -12.78 -18.61 -16.52
CA GLU A 801 -12.85 -19.91 -17.18
C GLU A 801 -11.50 -20.28 -17.80
N GLY A 802 -10.98 -21.46 -17.46
CA GLY A 802 -9.67 -21.90 -17.92
C GLY A 802 -8.50 -21.47 -17.03
N GLY A 803 -8.76 -20.72 -15.98
CA GLY A 803 -7.77 -20.25 -15.00
C GLY A 803 -7.07 -18.94 -15.39
N SER A 804 -6.97 -17.99 -14.44
CA SER A 804 -6.37 -16.66 -14.65
C SER A 804 -5.82 -16.09 -13.36
N ILE A 805 -4.96 -15.07 -13.47
CA ILE A 805 -4.53 -14.24 -12.35
C ILE A 805 -5.68 -13.30 -11.99
N ILE A 806 -6.20 -13.42 -10.78
CA ILE A 806 -7.29 -12.58 -10.26
C ILE A 806 -6.79 -11.46 -9.34
N GLN A 807 -5.58 -11.63 -8.79
CA GLN A 807 -4.89 -10.62 -8.01
C GLN A 807 -3.39 -10.79 -8.20
N SER A 808 -2.67 -9.68 -8.30
CA SER A 808 -1.21 -9.66 -8.25
C SER A 808 -0.72 -8.58 -7.28
N ALA A 809 0.36 -8.87 -6.57
CA ALA A 809 1.02 -7.92 -5.70
C ALA A 809 2.54 -8.06 -5.80
N LYS A 810 3.24 -6.93 -5.71
CA LYS A 810 4.69 -6.83 -5.70
C LYS A 810 5.13 -5.90 -4.59
N VAL A 811 6.13 -6.31 -3.83
CA VAL A 811 6.74 -5.49 -2.77
C VAL A 811 8.24 -5.51 -2.95
N GLY A 812 8.84 -4.34 -3.12
CA GLY A 812 10.30 -4.20 -3.23
C GLY A 812 11.01 -4.44 -1.89
N PRO A 813 12.31 -4.82 -1.92
CA PRO A 813 13.06 -5.14 -0.69
C PRO A 813 13.18 -3.96 0.28
N SER A 814 13.32 -2.73 -0.22
CA SER A 814 13.41 -1.52 0.60
C SER A 814 12.12 -1.25 1.36
N ILE A 815 10.96 -1.43 0.70
CA ILE A 815 9.65 -1.31 1.33
C ILE A 815 9.45 -2.39 2.39
N ALA A 816 9.77 -3.65 2.09
CA ALA A 816 9.63 -4.76 3.04
C ALA A 816 10.45 -4.52 4.33
N LYS A 817 11.67 -3.99 4.22
CA LYS A 817 12.49 -3.60 5.37
C LYS A 817 11.84 -2.46 6.18
N SER A 818 11.35 -1.44 5.49
CA SER A 818 10.65 -0.31 6.13
C SER A 818 9.40 -0.76 6.87
N ILE A 819 8.57 -1.61 6.26
CA ILE A 819 7.38 -2.21 6.89
C ILE A 819 7.78 -3.01 8.14
N THR A 820 8.82 -3.84 8.04
CA THR A 820 9.33 -4.64 9.17
C THR A 820 9.76 -3.76 10.35
N TYR A 821 10.53 -2.72 10.06
CA TYR A 821 10.99 -1.77 11.09
C TYR A 821 9.80 -1.05 11.75
N ASN A 822 8.88 -0.51 10.95
CA ASN A 822 7.71 0.19 11.43
C ASN A 822 6.80 -0.73 12.26
N ALA A 823 6.64 -1.99 11.87
CA ALA A 823 5.85 -2.98 12.59
C ALA A 823 6.41 -3.25 14.00
N ILE A 824 7.73 -3.46 14.11
CA ILE A 824 8.38 -3.67 15.40
C ILE A 824 8.29 -2.40 16.26
N MET A 825 8.57 -1.25 15.67
CA MET A 825 8.54 0.03 16.39
C MET A 825 7.13 0.39 16.88
N SER A 826 6.08 0.12 16.09
CA SER A 826 4.70 0.39 16.50
C SER A 826 4.28 -0.44 17.72
N VAL A 827 4.67 -1.72 17.77
CA VAL A 827 4.39 -2.58 18.93
C VAL A 827 5.14 -2.08 20.18
N LEU A 828 6.40 -1.71 20.03
CA LEU A 828 7.20 -1.17 21.14
C LEU A 828 6.64 0.17 21.65
N LEU A 829 6.25 1.06 20.75
CA LEU A 829 5.62 2.34 21.08
C LEU A 829 4.27 2.13 21.79
N ALA A 830 3.45 1.19 21.32
CA ALA A 830 2.17 0.87 21.95
C ALA A 830 2.38 0.40 23.39
N ILE A 831 3.26 -0.56 23.62
CA ILE A 831 3.58 -1.05 24.95
C ILE A 831 4.13 0.08 25.84
N PHE A 832 4.99 0.94 25.28
CA PHE A 832 5.59 2.06 26.04
C PHE A 832 4.54 3.10 26.44
N PHE A 833 3.68 3.54 25.53
CA PHE A 833 2.65 4.54 25.83
C PHE A 833 1.57 3.99 26.75
N ILE A 834 1.21 2.73 26.63
CA ILE A 834 0.29 2.06 27.54
C ILE A 834 0.91 1.97 28.95
N PHE A 835 2.19 1.58 29.05
CA PHE A 835 2.91 1.61 30.33
C PHE A 835 2.86 2.97 31.00
N LEU A 836 3.22 4.00 30.24
CA LEU A 836 3.23 5.37 30.72
C LEU A 836 1.83 5.80 31.17
N TYR A 837 0.80 5.48 30.37
CA TYR A 837 -0.57 5.79 30.72
C TYR A 837 -1.01 5.12 32.05
N ILE A 838 -0.77 3.83 32.20
CA ILE A 838 -1.15 3.10 33.43
C ILE A 838 -0.36 3.63 34.62
N LEU A 839 0.93 3.95 34.43
CA LEU A 839 1.76 4.53 35.49
C LEU A 839 1.21 5.88 35.99
N LEU A 840 0.82 6.74 35.08
CA LEU A 840 0.23 8.05 35.39
C LEU A 840 -1.17 7.90 36.01
N ARG A 841 -1.98 6.99 35.50
CA ARG A 841 -3.37 6.79 35.91
C ARG A 841 -3.49 6.15 37.29
N PHE A 842 -2.74 5.10 37.54
CA PHE A 842 -2.80 4.36 38.81
C PHE A 842 -1.73 4.82 39.83
N ARG A 843 -0.76 5.60 39.39
CA ARG A 843 0.34 6.13 40.23
C ARG A 843 1.07 5.03 41.02
N ASN A 844 1.10 3.83 40.46
CA ASN A 844 1.75 2.68 41.11
C ASN A 844 2.39 1.76 40.07
N ILE A 845 3.67 1.56 40.19
CA ILE A 845 4.48 0.75 39.29
C ILE A 845 4.05 -0.73 39.23
N GLY A 846 3.44 -1.24 40.31
CA GLY A 846 2.99 -2.63 40.36
C GLY A 846 1.89 -2.94 39.35
N PHE A 847 0.96 -2.03 39.14
CA PHE A 847 -0.07 -2.17 38.12
C PHE A 847 0.50 -2.08 36.71
N SER A 848 1.43 -1.14 36.47
CA SER A 848 2.08 -0.99 35.16
C SER A 848 2.92 -2.22 34.77
N VAL A 849 3.69 -2.75 35.71
CA VAL A 849 4.49 -3.95 35.48
C VAL A 849 3.59 -5.17 35.23
N GLY A 850 2.51 -5.34 36.04
CA GLY A 850 1.55 -6.41 35.84
C GLY A 850 0.91 -6.40 34.46
N SER A 851 0.48 -5.23 33.99
CA SER A 851 -0.10 -5.05 32.67
C SER A 851 0.88 -5.41 31.54
N ILE A 852 2.13 -4.90 31.60
CA ILE A 852 3.12 -5.19 30.56
C ILE A 852 3.47 -6.66 30.49
N VAL A 853 3.65 -7.31 31.64
CA VAL A 853 3.93 -8.74 31.66
C VAL A 853 2.79 -9.53 31.01
N GLY A 854 1.54 -9.18 31.29
CA GLY A 854 0.38 -9.74 30.59
C GLY A 854 0.47 -9.53 29.08
N LEU A 855 0.55 -8.29 28.63
CA LEU A 855 0.58 -7.92 27.20
C LEU A 855 1.70 -8.59 26.41
N VAL A 856 2.91 -8.64 26.97
CA VAL A 856 4.06 -9.29 26.31
C VAL A 856 3.84 -10.79 26.19
N LEU A 857 3.30 -11.43 27.23
CA LEU A 857 3.00 -12.87 27.19
C LEU A 857 1.89 -13.18 26.17
N ASP A 858 0.83 -12.38 26.17
CA ASP A 858 -0.30 -12.57 25.26
C ASP A 858 0.11 -12.40 23.80
N THR A 859 0.87 -11.35 23.50
CA THR A 859 1.45 -11.13 22.18
C THR A 859 2.35 -12.31 21.77
N THR A 860 3.19 -12.80 22.68
CA THR A 860 4.09 -13.94 22.42
C THR A 860 3.30 -15.22 22.10
N ILE A 861 2.20 -15.46 22.80
CA ILE A 861 1.37 -16.66 22.57
C ILE A 861 0.62 -16.53 21.24
N VAL A 862 0.07 -15.37 20.89
CA VAL A 862 -0.60 -15.16 19.59
C VAL A 862 0.38 -15.44 18.45
N ILE A 863 1.59 -14.86 18.49
CA ILE A 863 2.65 -15.11 17.50
C ILE A 863 3.04 -16.60 17.49
N GLY A 864 3.16 -17.20 18.66
CA GLY A 864 3.49 -18.62 18.82
C GLY A 864 2.44 -19.56 18.23
N CYS A 865 1.15 -19.23 18.39
CA CYS A 865 0.05 -19.98 17.77
C CYS A 865 0.13 -19.96 16.24
N PHE A 866 0.50 -18.82 15.64
CA PHE A 866 0.72 -18.74 14.19
C PHE A 866 1.87 -19.64 13.74
N SER A 867 2.98 -19.67 14.49
CA SER A 867 4.10 -20.59 14.22
C SER A 867 3.71 -22.06 14.38
N LEU A 868 2.93 -22.40 15.41
CA LEU A 868 2.51 -23.77 15.70
C LEU A 868 1.52 -24.32 14.66
N CYS A 869 0.54 -23.51 14.30
CA CYS A 869 -0.58 -23.92 13.46
C CYS A 869 -0.30 -23.80 11.96
N TYR A 870 0.77 -23.11 11.57
CA TYR A 870 1.14 -22.93 10.16
C TYR A 870 1.28 -24.28 9.43
N GLY A 871 0.59 -24.40 8.29
CA GLY A 871 0.60 -25.60 7.45
C GLY A 871 -0.29 -26.77 7.92
N TRP A 872 -0.95 -26.65 9.10
CA TRP A 872 -1.87 -27.67 9.61
C TRP A 872 -3.33 -27.27 9.42
N ILE A 873 -3.60 -25.98 9.37
CA ILE A 873 -4.96 -25.44 9.23
C ILE A 873 -5.20 -25.10 7.76
N GLY A 874 -6.45 -25.29 7.30
CA GLY A 874 -6.86 -25.14 5.90
C GLY A 874 -6.95 -23.71 5.37
N PHE A 875 -6.36 -22.71 6.05
CA PHE A 875 -6.28 -21.31 5.61
C PHE A 875 -4.88 -20.72 5.87
N SER A 876 -4.58 -19.60 5.24
CA SER A 876 -3.27 -18.95 5.35
C SER A 876 -3.06 -18.36 6.75
N LEU A 877 -1.94 -18.72 7.39
CA LEU A 877 -1.43 -18.10 8.62
C LEU A 877 -0.12 -17.35 8.33
N GLU A 878 -0.04 -16.68 7.19
CA GLU A 878 1.07 -15.78 6.89
C GLU A 878 0.96 -14.51 7.74
N ILE A 879 2.09 -14.08 8.24
CA ILE A 879 2.22 -12.79 8.91
C ILE A 879 2.34 -11.73 7.82
N ASP A 880 1.30 -10.92 7.70
CA ASP A 880 1.19 -9.78 6.80
C ASP A 880 1.01 -8.48 7.60
N GLN A 881 0.82 -7.38 6.91
CA GLN A 881 0.56 -6.10 7.58
C GLN A 881 -0.74 -6.15 8.41
N THR A 882 -1.77 -6.88 7.98
CA THR A 882 -3.04 -6.97 8.71
C THR A 882 -2.88 -7.71 10.05
N PHE A 883 -1.97 -8.67 10.12
CA PHE A 883 -1.60 -9.34 11.37
C PHE A 883 -1.01 -8.36 12.40
N ILE A 884 -0.18 -7.40 11.97
CA ILE A 884 0.35 -6.36 12.88
C ILE A 884 -0.80 -5.49 13.41
N GLY A 885 -1.77 -5.16 12.54
CA GLY A 885 -3.01 -4.50 12.96
C GLY A 885 -3.76 -5.31 14.03
N ALA A 886 -3.87 -6.63 13.86
CA ALA A 886 -4.49 -7.52 14.84
C ALA A 886 -3.73 -7.51 16.17
N ILE A 887 -2.41 -7.62 16.17
CA ILE A 887 -1.58 -7.59 17.39
C ILE A 887 -1.76 -6.27 18.16
N LEU A 888 -1.68 -5.14 17.47
CA LEU A 888 -1.88 -3.83 18.11
C LEU A 888 -3.30 -3.67 18.67
N THR A 889 -4.27 -4.23 17.96
CA THR A 889 -5.66 -4.21 18.42
C THR A 889 -5.85 -5.11 19.64
N VAL A 890 -5.26 -6.31 19.66
CA VAL A 890 -5.27 -7.20 20.84
C VAL A 890 -4.63 -6.49 22.03
N ILE A 891 -3.47 -5.84 21.86
CA ILE A 891 -2.82 -5.07 22.91
C ILE A 891 -3.74 -3.98 23.46
N GLY A 892 -4.44 -3.24 22.58
CA GLY A 892 -5.38 -2.19 22.99
C GLY A 892 -6.64 -2.71 23.68
N TYR A 893 -7.12 -3.88 23.26
CA TYR A 893 -8.31 -4.51 23.84
C TYR A 893 -8.01 -5.20 25.18
N ASP A 894 -6.89 -5.90 25.28
CA ASP A 894 -6.50 -6.72 26.42
C ASP A 894 -6.28 -5.89 27.68
N ILE A 895 -5.68 -4.72 27.49
CA ILE A 895 -5.49 -3.76 28.58
C ILE A 895 -6.80 -3.30 29.20
N ASN A 896 -7.91 -3.33 28.44
CA ASN A 896 -9.22 -2.91 28.89
C ASN A 896 -9.72 -3.77 30.07
N ASP A 897 -9.65 -5.08 29.95
CA ASP A 897 -10.02 -6.00 31.03
C ASP A 897 -9.12 -5.83 32.24
N THR A 898 -7.80 -5.69 32.01
CA THR A 898 -6.81 -5.47 33.07
C THR A 898 -7.07 -4.17 33.84
N VAL A 899 -7.35 -3.05 33.15
CA VAL A 899 -7.61 -1.73 33.76
C VAL A 899 -8.83 -1.78 34.68
N VAL A 900 -9.88 -2.50 34.26
CA VAL A 900 -11.11 -2.59 35.06
C VAL A 900 -10.90 -3.40 36.32
N VAL A 901 -10.19 -4.53 36.24
CA VAL A 901 -9.82 -5.29 37.42
C VAL A 901 -8.98 -4.44 38.38
N TYR A 902 -8.04 -3.66 37.85
CA TYR A 902 -7.18 -2.77 38.64
C TYR A 902 -7.96 -1.60 39.26
N ASP A 903 -8.91 -1.04 38.53
CA ASP A 903 -9.80 0.02 39.09
C ASP A 903 -10.60 -0.51 40.28
N ARG A 904 -11.13 -1.74 40.18
CA ARG A 904 -11.84 -2.40 41.29
C ARG A 904 -10.89 -2.70 42.44
N ILE A 905 -9.69 -3.20 42.18
CA ILE A 905 -8.68 -3.41 43.26
C ILE A 905 -8.35 -2.10 43.95
N ARG A 906 -8.15 -1.01 43.19
CA ARG A 906 -7.89 0.32 43.74
C ARG A 906 -9.06 0.84 44.58
N GLU A 907 -10.29 0.68 44.10
CA GLU A 907 -11.51 1.03 44.86
C GLU A 907 -11.58 0.29 46.19
N ASN A 908 -11.38 -1.04 46.16
CA ASN A 908 -11.47 -1.86 47.37
C ASN A 908 -10.29 -1.62 48.34
N LEU A 909 -9.06 -1.36 47.83
CA LEU A 909 -7.93 -0.96 48.66
C LEU A 909 -8.18 0.41 49.32
N GLY A 910 -8.83 1.34 48.62
CA GLY A 910 -9.17 2.67 49.19
C GLY A 910 -10.21 2.65 50.31
N LYS A 911 -11.03 1.61 50.42
CA LYS A 911 -11.97 1.42 51.55
C LYS A 911 -11.28 1.02 52.84
N HIS A 912 -10.06 0.48 52.77
CA HIS A 912 -9.27 0.03 53.93
C HIS A 912 -8.16 1.00 54.21
N LYS A 913 -8.34 1.86 55.22
CA LYS A 913 -7.45 3.02 55.46
C LYS A 913 -6.13 2.71 56.22
N HIS A 914 -6.03 1.65 57.03
CA HIS A 914 -4.85 1.39 57.86
C HIS A 914 -4.55 -0.13 58.06
N ASN A 915 -3.26 -0.47 58.18
CA ASN A 915 -2.70 -1.76 58.62
C ASN A 915 -3.24 -3.03 57.91
N LEU A 916 -3.00 -3.12 56.58
CA LEU A 916 -3.35 -4.30 55.82
C LEU A 916 -2.25 -5.36 55.97
N ALA A 917 -2.63 -6.53 56.51
CA ALA A 917 -1.78 -7.72 56.49
C ALA A 917 -1.75 -8.32 55.06
N LYS A 918 -0.70 -9.13 54.77
CA LYS A 918 -0.55 -9.78 53.48
C LYS A 918 -1.77 -10.63 53.08
N ALA A 919 -2.40 -11.28 54.05
CA ALA A 919 -3.63 -12.04 53.85
C ALA A 919 -4.84 -11.18 53.42
N ASP A 920 -4.94 -9.97 54.00
CA ASP A 920 -6.00 -9.02 53.65
C ASP A 920 -5.83 -8.48 52.23
N ILE A 921 -4.60 -8.16 51.84
CA ILE A 921 -4.25 -7.71 50.46
C ILE A 921 -4.63 -8.83 49.46
N GLN A 922 -4.26 -10.08 49.79
CA GLN A 922 -4.59 -11.24 48.95
C GLN A 922 -6.11 -11.41 48.82
N LYS A 923 -6.85 -11.25 49.91
CA LYS A 923 -8.28 -11.33 49.93
C LYS A 923 -8.91 -10.23 49.10
N ILE A 924 -8.49 -8.96 49.25
CA ILE A 924 -8.98 -7.80 48.49
C ILE A 924 -8.76 -8.02 46.98
N PHE A 925 -7.60 -8.47 46.57
CA PHE A 925 -7.33 -8.76 45.15
C PHE A 925 -8.21 -9.88 44.64
N ASN A 926 -8.35 -10.99 45.40
CA ASN A 926 -9.19 -12.11 45.01
C ASN A 926 -10.68 -11.72 44.90
N ASP A 927 -11.21 -10.98 45.88
CA ASP A 927 -12.56 -10.49 45.88
C ASP A 927 -12.81 -9.51 44.73
N SER A 928 -11.84 -8.65 44.41
CA SER A 928 -11.95 -7.72 43.30
C SER A 928 -12.03 -8.44 41.94
N ILE A 929 -11.21 -9.48 41.73
CA ILE A 929 -11.28 -10.33 40.54
C ILE A 929 -12.64 -11.03 40.44
N ASN A 930 -13.13 -11.63 41.53
CA ASN A 930 -14.43 -12.30 41.55
C ASN A 930 -15.58 -11.32 41.24
N GLN A 931 -15.53 -10.08 41.76
CA GLN A 931 -16.54 -9.05 41.51
C GLN A 931 -16.58 -8.60 40.06
N THR A 932 -15.47 -8.63 39.35
CA THR A 932 -15.36 -8.22 37.93
C THR A 932 -15.55 -9.38 36.95
N LEU A 933 -15.52 -10.64 37.42
CA LEU A 933 -15.49 -11.84 36.59
C LEU A 933 -16.64 -11.95 35.59
N SER A 934 -17.90 -11.75 36.10
CA SER A 934 -19.09 -11.83 35.26
C SER A 934 -19.05 -10.81 34.12
N ARG A 935 -18.57 -9.63 34.41
CA ARG A 935 -18.43 -8.57 33.41
C ARG A 935 -17.34 -8.95 32.37
N THR A 936 -16.14 -9.30 32.83
CA THR A 936 -15.01 -9.64 31.94
C THR A 936 -15.38 -10.79 30.98
N ILE A 937 -16.09 -11.81 31.46
CA ILE A 937 -16.57 -12.88 30.60
C ILE A 937 -17.63 -12.39 29.60
N ASN A 938 -18.58 -11.55 30.04
CA ASN A 938 -19.63 -11.04 29.16
C ASN A 938 -19.05 -10.14 28.04
N THR A 939 -18.06 -9.30 28.33
CA THR A 939 -17.41 -8.45 27.32
C THR A 939 -16.63 -9.28 26.31
N SER A 940 -15.86 -10.26 26.79
CA SER A 940 -15.11 -11.16 25.91
C SER A 940 -16.03 -12.01 25.03
N VAL A 941 -17.12 -12.56 25.59
CA VAL A 941 -18.09 -13.37 24.83
C VAL A 941 -18.81 -12.52 23.78
N SER A 942 -19.22 -11.29 24.08
CA SER A 942 -19.87 -10.41 23.09
C SER A 942 -18.95 -10.13 21.89
N THR A 943 -17.67 -9.86 22.14
CA THR A 943 -16.69 -9.61 21.08
C THR A 943 -16.34 -10.90 20.32
N LEU A 944 -16.23 -12.04 21.03
CA LEU A 944 -15.98 -13.34 20.40
C LEU A 944 -17.14 -13.78 19.48
N ILE A 945 -18.41 -13.52 19.82
CA ILE A 945 -19.54 -13.81 18.94
C ILE A 945 -19.36 -13.13 17.60
N VAL A 946 -18.96 -11.86 17.62
CA VAL A 946 -18.72 -11.06 16.42
C VAL A 946 -17.54 -11.62 15.61
N LEU A 947 -16.40 -11.85 16.25
CA LEU A 947 -15.18 -12.32 15.58
C LEU A 947 -15.33 -13.75 15.03
N VAL A 948 -15.99 -14.64 15.75
CA VAL A 948 -16.26 -16.02 15.28
C VAL A 948 -17.21 -15.99 14.08
N SER A 949 -18.20 -15.11 14.07
CA SER A 949 -19.09 -14.95 12.91
C SER A 949 -18.30 -14.52 11.67
N ILE A 950 -17.37 -13.55 11.81
CA ILE A 950 -16.51 -13.12 10.71
C ILE A 950 -15.51 -14.21 10.31
N PHE A 951 -14.96 -14.93 11.26
CA PHE A 951 -14.02 -16.01 11.00
C PHE A 951 -14.63 -17.14 10.16
N ILE A 952 -15.89 -17.48 10.44
CA ILE A 952 -16.61 -18.57 9.74
C ILE A 952 -17.14 -18.09 8.38
N LEU A 953 -17.76 -16.92 8.33
CA LEU A 953 -18.54 -16.42 7.19
C LEU A 953 -17.78 -15.40 6.34
N GLY A 954 -16.75 -14.76 6.90
CA GLY A 954 -15.93 -13.79 6.22
C GLY A 954 -15.00 -14.44 5.19
N GLY A 955 -14.57 -13.66 4.21
CA GLY A 955 -13.64 -14.09 3.19
C GLY A 955 -12.24 -14.41 3.73
N ASP A 956 -11.44 -15.09 2.92
CA ASP A 956 -10.08 -15.52 3.31
C ASP A 956 -9.17 -14.34 3.70
N SER A 957 -9.40 -13.16 3.14
CA SER A 957 -8.62 -11.94 3.41
C SER A 957 -8.67 -11.48 4.87
N ILE A 958 -9.78 -11.74 5.60
CA ILE A 958 -9.96 -11.33 7.01
C ILE A 958 -9.92 -12.50 7.98
N ARG A 959 -9.79 -13.73 7.48
CA ARG A 959 -9.82 -14.93 8.32
C ARG A 959 -8.61 -15.05 9.23
N SER A 960 -7.40 -14.78 8.72
CA SER A 960 -6.16 -14.75 9.49
C SER A 960 -6.19 -13.67 10.58
N PHE A 961 -6.65 -12.47 10.24
CA PHE A 961 -6.86 -11.37 11.19
C PHE A 961 -7.83 -11.77 12.30
N SER A 962 -9.01 -12.31 11.94
CA SER A 962 -10.04 -12.72 12.91
C SER A 962 -9.53 -13.83 13.82
N PHE A 963 -8.73 -14.78 13.30
CA PHE A 963 -8.11 -15.84 14.08
C PHE A 963 -7.13 -15.29 15.13
N ALA A 964 -6.26 -14.36 14.74
CA ALA A 964 -5.36 -13.67 15.66
C ALA A 964 -6.12 -12.97 16.79
N MET A 965 -7.20 -12.26 16.44
CA MET A 965 -8.05 -11.57 17.39
C MET A 965 -8.77 -12.52 18.35
N ILE A 966 -9.33 -13.63 17.84
CA ILE A 966 -10.00 -14.64 18.67
C ILE A 966 -9.03 -15.21 19.70
N ILE A 967 -7.86 -15.62 19.27
CA ILE A 967 -6.82 -16.14 20.18
C ILE A 967 -6.42 -15.05 21.18
N GLY A 968 -6.14 -13.84 20.68
CA GLY A 968 -5.73 -12.72 21.52
C GLY A 968 -6.76 -12.42 22.63
N ILE A 969 -8.06 -12.32 22.30
CA ILE A 969 -9.11 -12.04 23.28
C ILE A 969 -9.24 -13.17 24.32
N ILE A 970 -9.20 -14.44 23.87
CA ILE A 970 -9.29 -15.57 24.82
C ILE A 970 -8.10 -15.56 25.78
N ILE A 971 -6.90 -15.39 25.24
CA ILE A 971 -5.66 -15.41 26.03
C ILE A 971 -5.61 -14.17 26.94
N GLY A 972 -5.93 -12.98 26.44
CA GLY A 972 -5.93 -11.73 27.18
C GLY A 972 -6.94 -11.71 28.33
N THR A 973 -8.14 -12.22 28.10
CA THR A 973 -9.12 -12.39 29.18
C THR A 973 -8.61 -13.31 30.29
N LEU A 974 -7.92 -14.39 29.93
CA LEU A 974 -7.31 -15.29 30.90
C LEU A 974 -6.08 -14.64 31.57
N SER A 975 -5.25 -13.92 30.83
CA SER A 975 -4.02 -13.32 31.35
C SER A 975 -4.31 -12.19 32.34
N SER A 976 -5.35 -11.39 32.10
CA SER A 976 -5.77 -10.31 33.01
C SER A 976 -6.10 -10.83 34.42
N ILE A 977 -6.70 -12.03 34.48
CA ILE A 977 -7.09 -12.71 35.73
C ILE A 977 -5.90 -13.47 36.35
N PHE A 978 -5.20 -14.27 35.54
CA PHE A 978 -4.26 -15.28 36.04
C PHE A 978 -2.80 -14.80 36.00
N ILE A 979 -2.45 -13.74 35.28
CA ILE A 979 -1.09 -13.21 35.15
C ILE A 979 -0.97 -11.76 35.61
N ALA A 980 -1.68 -10.83 34.99
CA ALA A 980 -1.53 -9.40 35.24
C ALA A 980 -1.88 -9.06 36.70
N SER A 981 -3.01 -9.58 37.22
CA SER A 981 -3.46 -9.33 38.58
C SER A 981 -2.55 -9.98 39.65
N PRO A 982 -2.12 -11.25 39.53
CA PRO A 982 -1.12 -11.85 40.43
C PRO A 982 0.25 -11.16 40.39
N VAL A 983 0.75 -10.74 39.23
CA VAL A 983 2.02 -9.99 39.12
C VAL A 983 1.90 -8.65 39.86
N ALA A 984 0.80 -7.92 39.62
CA ALA A 984 0.52 -6.68 40.35
C ALA A 984 0.47 -6.91 41.86
N TYR A 985 -0.15 -8.00 42.33
CA TYR A 985 -0.19 -8.39 43.73
C TYR A 985 1.21 -8.64 44.28
N LEU A 986 2.08 -9.37 43.58
CA LEU A 986 3.43 -9.68 44.03
C LEU A 986 4.33 -8.41 44.15
N VAL A 987 4.17 -7.46 43.27
CA VAL A 987 4.93 -6.19 43.28
C VAL A 987 4.36 -5.23 44.30
N LEU A 988 3.05 -5.04 44.32
CA LEU A 988 2.35 -4.10 45.18
C LEU A 988 2.30 -4.60 46.62
N GLY A 989 2.04 -5.88 46.84
CA GLY A 989 1.94 -6.48 48.19
C GLY A 989 3.19 -6.34 49.00
N LYS A 990 4.38 -6.54 48.39
CA LYS A 990 5.67 -6.31 49.02
C LYS A 990 5.86 -4.86 49.46
N LYS A 991 5.41 -3.90 48.65
CA LYS A 991 5.56 -2.47 48.96
C LYS A 991 4.62 -2.00 50.08
N ILE A 992 3.38 -2.52 50.10
CA ILE A 992 2.37 -2.21 51.10
C ILE A 992 2.80 -2.82 52.45
N GLU A 993 3.23 -4.06 52.44
CA GLU A 993 3.73 -4.77 53.64
C GLU A 993 4.93 -4.06 54.26
N LYS A 994 5.90 -3.58 53.45
CA LYS A 994 7.05 -2.82 53.92
C LYS A 994 6.63 -1.51 54.58
N ARG A 995 5.71 -0.76 53.93
CA ARG A 995 5.20 0.51 54.48
C ARG A 995 4.37 0.33 55.75
N SER A 996 3.62 -0.77 55.84
CA SER A 996 2.85 -1.13 57.03
C SER A 996 3.78 -1.46 58.22
N LYS A 997 4.91 -2.13 57.96
CA LYS A 997 5.92 -2.40 59.00
C LYS A 997 6.62 -1.11 59.45
N GLU A 998 7.02 -0.23 58.52
CA GLU A 998 7.62 1.05 58.83
C GLU A 998 6.69 1.95 59.64
N LEU A 999 5.39 1.95 59.39
CA LEU A 999 4.41 2.70 60.14
C LEU A 999 4.10 2.09 61.52
N ALA A 1000 4.25 0.75 61.67
CA ALA A 1000 4.10 0.07 62.96
C ALA A 1000 5.32 0.22 63.88
N GLU A 1001 6.48 0.56 63.33
CA GLU A 1001 7.75 0.81 64.06
C GLU A 1001 7.90 2.27 64.49
N VAL A 1002 7.01 3.19 64.06
CA VAL A 1002 7.00 4.57 64.59
C VAL A 1002 6.41 4.59 65.98
N PRO A 1003 7.16 4.92 67.05
CA PRO A 1003 6.59 5.01 68.38
C PRO A 1003 5.47 6.03 68.39
N VAL A 1004 4.31 5.66 68.95
CA VAL A 1004 3.26 6.60 69.28
C VAL A 1004 3.80 7.47 70.43
N GLU A 1005 4.36 8.64 70.07
CA GLU A 1005 4.58 9.70 71.08
C GLU A 1005 3.23 10.04 71.66
N ALA A 1006 3.08 9.72 72.92
CA ALA A 1006 1.91 9.92 73.76
C ALA A 1006 1.65 11.41 74.06
#